data_2455c7df8642733dc94d8430f30c9163
#
_entry.id   2455c7df8642733dc94d8430f30c9163
#
_cell.length_a   1.000
_cell.length_b   1.000
_cell.length_c   1.000
_cell.angle_alpha   90.00
_cell.angle_beta   90.00
_cell.angle_gamma   90.00
#
_symmetry.space_group_name_H-M   'P 1'
#
loop_
_entity.id
_entity.type
_entity.pdbx_description
1 polymer ?
#
loop_
_entity_poly.entity_id
_entity_poly.type
_entity_poly.pdbx_seq_one_letter_code
_entity_poly.pdbx_strand_id
1 'polypeptide(L)'
;MISEPYASLYIDRNVGGYAVGIAMSEPYGMKGWLCEIPSDPAHPYAVIDRALHLLFVIGCGRVIIGASEARYFEEIKPNFSMFESRYVTACFDSEEQNRLFREAFAIESLLTPIEHLSLEQRPLCAQALSLLSQEMLSSQEGVPYAVPSILDTSVLMELGNNALEQLEMISPDSKMPSISKVMLTMSTPMGKRLGRFRLFLPIRDAVELGRRYDWIEAARPHAAWLRERLREIGDIELLWWHCQNRKASDQNVVQLLDAIARLRAIRDYLVRHKVVLLLPEEIWFEGWEEAMHLYAKREWIGERIPRMHALSGWIAQLDVAVESAHNAQNYGLTRPTIVPDANEAFFQAMGLRHLLVELQGIAYVPNDIVMGERDYLDLPYPQTVMLDSRVHDGANVRGVLLYGINSSGKSSLMKSIGISAVLAQAGFFVPARSMKFALFDGVYTRIMSRDNVAKSLSTFGVEMLELNTIFSRSTSRSLVLGDEISHGTETLSAVAIVASTIIELQSRGALFLMTTHLHQLSMIPELSRLREVVSLHLSVHYDETADRLVYDRILKPGRGSSVYGLEFAESLHMDRRFLDNAKRLREHLAKEYDVLELAHQKEYIKRYREVSACECVICGALIRNAKTVGTGGAHHNLIPLCEKDRARIAEGKIKPRGLIMTPQGLRLEYETQL
;
A
#
# COMPACT_ATOMS: atom_id res chain seq x y z
N MET A 1 -31.74 16.69 -2.05
CA MET A 1 -31.71 15.64 -1.00
C MET A 1 -30.28 15.19 -0.80
N ILE A 2 -29.72 15.35 0.41
CA ILE A 2 -28.34 14.95 0.70
C ILE A 2 -28.36 13.44 0.99
N SER A 3 -28.62 12.62 -0.03
CA SER A 3 -28.59 11.15 0.06
C SER A 3 -27.21 10.57 -0.23
N GLU A 4 -26.29 11.41 -0.66
CA GLU A 4 -24.91 11.06 -1.01
C GLU A 4 -23.91 11.81 -0.12
N PRO A 5 -22.69 11.35 0.05
CA PRO A 5 -21.63 12.10 0.71
C PRO A 5 -21.39 13.43 0.00
N TYR A 6 -21.20 14.47 0.77
CA TYR A 6 -20.89 15.81 0.29
C TYR A 6 -19.49 16.22 0.74
N ALA A 7 -18.80 16.93 -0.11
CA ALA A 7 -17.53 17.54 0.26
C ALA A 7 -17.37 18.93 -0.34
N SER A 8 -16.60 19.73 0.35
CA SER A 8 -16.09 20.97 -0.17
C SER A 8 -14.58 21.06 0.03
N LEU A 9 -13.94 21.73 -0.90
CA LEU A 9 -12.52 22.04 -0.86
C LEU A 9 -12.32 23.54 -0.95
N TYR A 10 -11.35 24.05 -0.22
CA TYR A 10 -10.86 25.40 -0.42
C TYR A 10 -9.36 25.36 -0.69
N ILE A 11 -8.97 25.95 -1.82
CA ILE A 11 -7.63 25.83 -2.39
C ILE A 11 -6.94 27.17 -2.30
N ASP A 12 -5.72 27.15 -1.77
CA ASP A 12 -4.82 28.27 -1.79
C ASP A 12 -3.46 27.85 -2.35
N ARG A 13 -2.67 28.83 -2.78
CA ARG A 13 -1.32 28.61 -3.28
C ARG A 13 -0.35 29.57 -2.65
N ASN A 14 0.65 29.06 -2.01
CA ASN A 14 1.75 29.80 -1.42
C ASN A 14 3.08 29.47 -2.14
N VAL A 15 4.19 29.97 -1.61
CA VAL A 15 5.55 29.73 -2.15
C VAL A 15 5.89 28.22 -2.17
N GLY A 16 5.27 27.45 -1.29
CA GLY A 16 5.44 25.99 -1.19
C GLY A 16 4.53 25.14 -2.08
N GLY A 17 3.69 25.76 -2.92
CA GLY A 17 2.74 25.04 -3.77
C GLY A 17 1.29 25.15 -3.29
N TYR A 18 0.44 24.20 -3.66
CA TYR A 18 -0.97 24.18 -3.25
C TYR A 18 -1.11 23.74 -1.79
N ALA A 19 -2.05 24.38 -1.09
CA ALA A 19 -2.56 23.96 0.20
C ALA A 19 -4.09 23.84 0.10
N VAL A 20 -4.69 22.87 0.79
CA VAL A 20 -6.11 22.56 0.66
C VAL A 20 -6.75 22.36 2.02
N GLY A 21 -7.83 23.08 2.27
CA GLY A 21 -8.78 22.74 3.32
C GLY A 21 -9.91 21.87 2.76
N ILE A 22 -10.30 20.85 3.51
CA ILE A 22 -11.33 19.89 3.11
C ILE A 22 -12.36 19.80 4.22
N ALA A 23 -13.64 19.93 3.86
CA ALA A 23 -14.75 19.56 4.72
C ALA A 23 -15.57 18.46 4.04
N MET A 24 -15.84 17.39 4.76
CA MET A 24 -16.51 16.20 4.27
C MET A 24 -17.67 15.85 5.19
N SER A 25 -18.77 15.42 4.61
CA SER A 25 -19.93 14.92 5.34
C SER A 25 -20.37 13.59 4.77
N GLU A 26 -20.61 12.61 5.67
CA GLU A 26 -21.34 11.40 5.30
C GLU A 26 -22.74 11.72 4.83
N PRO A 27 -23.41 10.79 4.15
CA PRO A 27 -24.82 10.94 3.83
C PRO A 27 -25.62 11.34 5.07
N TYR A 28 -26.62 12.17 4.86
CA TYR A 28 -27.53 12.65 5.90
C TYR A 28 -26.91 13.56 6.98
N GLY A 29 -25.63 13.96 6.85
CA GLY A 29 -24.96 14.84 7.81
C GLY A 29 -24.73 14.22 9.19
N MET A 30 -24.74 12.90 9.29
CA MET A 30 -24.60 12.15 10.54
C MET A 30 -23.19 12.14 11.09
N LYS A 31 -22.19 12.30 10.23
CA LYS A 31 -20.78 12.47 10.58
C LYS A 31 -20.12 13.40 9.58
N GLY A 32 -19.14 14.15 10.05
CA GLY A 32 -18.34 15.01 9.21
C GLY A 32 -16.89 15.00 9.64
N TRP A 33 -16.01 15.27 8.70
CA TRP A 33 -14.57 15.37 8.94
C TRP A 33 -14.01 16.62 8.29
N LEU A 34 -13.05 17.21 8.96
CA LEU A 34 -12.27 18.34 8.51
C LEU A 34 -10.80 17.93 8.38
N CYS A 35 -10.17 18.32 7.30
CA CYS A 35 -8.75 18.05 7.07
C CYS A 35 -8.11 19.26 6.39
N GLU A 36 -6.99 19.75 6.92
CA GLU A 36 -6.15 20.71 6.22
C GLU A 36 -4.85 20.05 5.80
N ILE A 37 -4.55 20.10 4.50
CA ILE A 37 -3.34 19.54 3.92
C ILE A 37 -2.45 20.72 3.55
N PRO A 38 -1.33 20.93 4.29
CA PRO A 38 -0.42 22.03 4.01
C PRO A 38 0.32 21.82 2.68
N SER A 39 0.83 22.91 2.12
CA SER A 39 1.65 22.87 0.91
C SER A 39 2.94 22.06 1.13
N ASP A 40 3.32 21.32 0.10
CA ASP A 40 4.57 20.56 0.04
C ASP A 40 5.46 21.14 -1.08
N PRO A 41 6.52 21.89 -0.74
CA PRO A 41 7.39 22.52 -1.74
C PRO A 41 8.10 21.51 -2.65
N ALA A 42 8.36 20.31 -2.15
CA ALA A 42 8.98 19.25 -2.94
C ALA A 42 8.00 18.65 -3.97
N HIS A 43 6.69 18.67 -3.64
CA HIS A 43 5.64 18.03 -4.44
C HIS A 43 4.36 18.88 -4.49
N PRO A 44 4.33 19.95 -5.27
CA PRO A 44 3.23 20.91 -5.29
C PRO A 44 1.84 20.32 -5.57
N TYR A 45 1.78 19.23 -6.34
CA TYR A 45 0.51 18.56 -6.70
C TYR A 45 0.10 17.42 -5.77
N ALA A 46 1.00 16.94 -4.91
CA ALA A 46 0.71 15.84 -4.00
C ALA A 46 -0.43 16.13 -3.00
N VAL A 47 -0.61 17.39 -2.67
CA VAL A 47 -1.71 17.86 -1.83
C VAL A 47 -3.05 17.61 -2.51
N ILE A 48 -3.11 17.83 -3.82
CA ILE A 48 -4.31 17.57 -4.64
C ILE A 48 -4.60 16.07 -4.70
N ASP A 49 -3.57 15.24 -4.92
CA ASP A 49 -3.74 13.78 -4.96
C ASP A 49 -4.26 13.24 -3.62
N ARG A 50 -3.77 13.75 -2.48
CA ARG A 50 -4.28 13.41 -1.15
C ARG A 50 -5.73 13.85 -0.96
N ALA A 51 -6.09 15.05 -1.41
CA ALA A 51 -7.46 15.54 -1.36
C ALA A 51 -8.39 14.64 -2.18
N LEU A 52 -8.00 14.30 -3.41
CA LEU A 52 -8.76 13.38 -4.28
C LEU A 52 -8.94 12.00 -3.66
N HIS A 53 -7.88 11.49 -3.00
CA HIS A 53 -7.97 10.22 -2.27
C HIS A 53 -9.02 10.28 -1.15
N LEU A 54 -9.01 11.33 -0.32
CA LEU A 54 -10.02 11.48 0.74
C LEU A 54 -11.44 11.55 0.18
N LEU A 55 -11.67 12.32 -0.89
CA LEU A 55 -12.97 12.39 -1.58
C LEU A 55 -13.41 11.02 -2.11
N PHE A 56 -12.49 10.27 -2.69
CA PHE A 56 -12.75 8.92 -3.16
C PHE A 56 -13.14 8.00 -2.01
N VAL A 57 -12.44 8.06 -0.87
CA VAL A 57 -12.68 7.19 0.29
C VAL A 57 -14.09 7.35 0.83
N ILE A 58 -14.58 8.57 0.98
CA ILE A 58 -15.96 8.81 1.47
C ILE A 58 -17.02 8.49 0.41
N GLY A 59 -16.60 8.23 -0.84
CA GLY A 59 -17.53 7.96 -1.94
C GLY A 59 -18.27 9.20 -2.41
N CYS A 60 -17.63 10.35 -2.32
CA CYS A 60 -18.19 11.62 -2.76
C CYS A 60 -18.39 11.61 -4.29
N GLY A 61 -19.60 11.93 -4.77
CA GLY A 61 -19.88 12.14 -6.18
C GLY A 61 -19.84 13.60 -6.58
N ARG A 62 -20.16 14.50 -5.63
CA ARG A 62 -20.29 15.95 -5.83
C ARG A 62 -19.35 16.71 -4.92
N VAL A 63 -18.61 17.66 -5.49
CA VAL A 63 -17.63 18.46 -4.75
C VAL A 63 -17.83 19.93 -5.03
N ILE A 64 -17.88 20.74 -3.97
CA ILE A 64 -17.88 22.19 -4.06
C ILE A 64 -16.44 22.67 -3.90
N ILE A 65 -15.96 23.46 -4.83
CA ILE A 65 -14.58 23.92 -4.82
C ILE A 65 -14.55 25.45 -4.74
N GLY A 66 -13.88 25.96 -3.71
CA GLY A 66 -13.51 27.37 -3.60
C GLY A 66 -11.99 27.52 -3.74
N ALA A 67 -11.55 28.70 -4.11
CA ALA A 67 -10.14 29.02 -4.15
C ALA A 67 -9.93 30.51 -3.81
N SER A 68 -8.76 30.84 -3.24
CA SER A 68 -8.36 32.23 -3.00
C SER A 68 -8.26 33.03 -4.30
N GLU A 69 -7.88 32.38 -5.41
CA GLU A 69 -7.89 32.92 -6.75
C GLU A 69 -8.45 31.95 -7.77
N ALA A 70 -9.30 32.41 -8.69
CA ALA A 70 -9.95 31.56 -9.70
C ALA A 70 -8.95 30.78 -10.58
N ARG A 71 -7.78 31.37 -10.87
CA ARG A 71 -6.73 30.69 -11.66
C ARG A 71 -6.23 29.40 -11.02
N TYR A 72 -6.21 29.29 -9.70
CA TYR A 72 -5.76 28.08 -9.01
C TYR A 72 -6.71 26.90 -9.26
N PHE A 73 -8.00 27.15 -9.33
CA PHE A 73 -8.97 26.14 -9.72
C PHE A 73 -8.81 25.71 -11.19
N GLU A 74 -8.66 26.67 -12.12
CA GLU A 74 -8.53 26.34 -13.55
C GLU A 74 -7.28 25.48 -13.84
N GLU A 75 -6.19 25.70 -13.12
CA GLU A 75 -4.96 24.88 -13.25
C GLU A 75 -5.17 23.41 -12.84
N ILE A 76 -5.99 23.15 -11.82
CA ILE A 76 -6.16 21.78 -11.26
C ILE A 76 -7.49 21.13 -11.65
N LYS A 77 -8.39 21.85 -12.28
CA LYS A 77 -9.72 21.39 -12.72
C LYS A 77 -9.71 20.03 -13.43
N PRO A 78 -8.74 19.70 -14.30
CA PRO A 78 -8.68 18.41 -14.96
C PRO A 78 -8.59 17.23 -13.98
N ASN A 79 -7.99 17.43 -12.79
CA ASN A 79 -7.84 16.40 -11.78
C ASN A 79 -9.18 16.00 -11.13
N PHE A 80 -10.20 16.87 -11.21
CA PHE A 80 -11.53 16.64 -10.63
C PHE A 80 -12.56 16.10 -11.64
N SER A 81 -12.12 15.67 -12.82
CA SER A 81 -13.00 15.19 -13.91
C SER A 81 -13.86 13.99 -13.53
N MET A 82 -13.47 13.23 -12.51
CA MET A 82 -14.25 12.08 -12.00
C MET A 82 -15.38 12.47 -11.03
N PHE A 83 -15.45 13.76 -10.63
CA PHE A 83 -16.47 14.29 -9.72
C PHE A 83 -17.37 15.29 -10.45
N GLU A 84 -18.62 15.38 -10.04
CA GLU A 84 -19.48 16.52 -10.37
C GLU A 84 -19.01 17.72 -9.55
N SER A 85 -18.11 18.53 -10.10
CA SER A 85 -17.49 19.65 -9.40
C SER A 85 -18.16 20.96 -9.73
N ARG A 86 -18.48 21.78 -8.70
CA ARG A 86 -18.99 23.15 -8.83
C ARG A 86 -18.00 24.12 -8.21
N TYR A 87 -17.50 25.06 -9.01
CA TYR A 87 -16.67 26.15 -8.51
C TYR A 87 -17.52 27.29 -7.96
N VAL A 88 -17.13 27.80 -6.80
CA VAL A 88 -17.77 28.94 -6.13
C VAL A 88 -16.71 29.96 -5.77
N THR A 89 -16.87 31.18 -6.27
CA THR A 89 -16.02 32.29 -5.86
C THR A 89 -16.58 32.90 -4.58
N ALA A 90 -16.14 32.38 -3.44
CA ALA A 90 -16.53 32.88 -2.13
C ALA A 90 -15.32 32.87 -1.19
N CYS A 91 -15.17 33.89 -0.41
CA CYS A 91 -14.25 33.99 0.69
C CYS A 91 -15.05 34.52 1.88
N PHE A 92 -15.15 33.77 2.95
CA PHE A 92 -15.95 34.09 4.13
C PHE A 92 -15.06 34.74 5.17
N ASP A 93 -15.51 35.88 5.72
CA ASP A 93 -14.86 36.44 6.89
C ASP A 93 -15.25 35.68 8.19
N SER A 94 -14.58 35.99 9.28
CA SER A 94 -14.78 35.27 10.55
C SER A 94 -16.17 35.46 11.13
N GLU A 95 -16.84 36.60 10.85
CA GLU A 95 -18.20 36.86 11.34
C GLU A 95 -19.21 35.99 10.61
N GLU A 96 -19.11 35.91 9.30
CA GLU A 96 -19.94 35.07 8.45
C GLU A 96 -19.71 33.58 8.71
N GLN A 97 -18.46 33.14 8.88
CA GLN A 97 -18.12 31.77 9.28
C GLN A 97 -18.78 31.38 10.61
N ASN A 98 -18.64 32.23 11.62
CA ASN A 98 -19.26 31.98 12.93
C ASN A 98 -20.80 31.91 12.86
N ARG A 99 -21.42 32.74 12.01
CA ARG A 99 -22.86 32.69 11.77
C ARG A 99 -23.28 31.35 11.12
N LEU A 100 -22.61 30.96 10.02
CA LEU A 100 -22.89 29.72 9.30
C LEU A 100 -22.73 28.50 10.19
N PHE A 101 -21.64 28.43 10.98
CA PHE A 101 -21.38 27.26 11.84
C PHE A 101 -22.36 27.19 13.01
N ARG A 102 -22.78 28.33 13.57
CA ARG A 102 -23.80 28.34 14.63
C ARG A 102 -25.14 27.82 14.11
N GLU A 103 -25.54 28.25 12.92
CA GLU A 103 -26.78 27.79 12.29
C GLU A 103 -26.71 26.32 11.87
N ALA A 104 -25.62 25.89 11.21
CA ALA A 104 -25.51 24.54 10.67
C ALA A 104 -25.38 23.48 11.75
N PHE A 105 -24.67 23.74 12.84
CA PHE A 105 -24.32 22.76 13.87
C PHE A 105 -25.00 23.02 15.23
N ALA A 106 -25.87 24.02 15.33
CA ALA A 106 -26.52 24.44 16.57
C ALA A 106 -25.52 24.60 17.75
N ILE A 107 -24.39 25.26 17.51
CA ILE A 107 -23.35 25.42 18.53
C ILE A 107 -23.82 26.43 19.58
N GLU A 108 -24.12 25.92 20.77
CA GLU A 108 -24.40 26.71 21.97
C GLU A 108 -23.21 26.63 22.92
N SER A 109 -22.24 27.55 22.72
CA SER A 109 -20.99 27.59 23.49
C SER A 109 -20.63 29.02 23.85
N LEU A 110 -19.88 29.20 24.94
CA LEU A 110 -19.27 30.49 25.30
C LEU A 110 -18.13 30.87 24.33
N LEU A 111 -17.53 29.87 23.69
CA LEU A 111 -16.53 30.07 22.65
C LEU A 111 -17.21 30.47 21.32
N THR A 112 -16.48 31.16 20.47
CA THR A 112 -16.95 31.33 19.08
C THR A 112 -17.04 29.97 18.38
N PRO A 113 -17.92 29.79 17.39
CA PRO A 113 -17.99 28.52 16.63
C PRO A 113 -16.66 28.09 16.02
N ILE A 114 -15.82 29.02 15.54
CA ILE A 114 -14.47 28.74 15.04
C ILE A 114 -13.59 28.13 16.14
N GLU A 115 -13.58 28.70 17.34
CA GLU A 115 -12.84 28.17 18.50
C GLU A 115 -13.41 26.83 18.95
N HIS A 116 -14.74 26.69 19.03
CA HIS A 116 -15.40 25.45 19.41
C HIS A 116 -15.01 24.28 18.48
N LEU A 117 -14.85 24.56 17.19
CA LEU A 117 -14.45 23.59 16.16
C LEU A 117 -12.91 23.44 16.03
N SER A 118 -12.12 24.19 16.81
CA SER A 118 -10.65 24.22 16.78
C SER A 118 -10.10 24.57 15.39
N LEU A 119 -10.70 25.58 14.76
CA LEU A 119 -10.38 26.02 13.40
C LEU A 119 -9.50 27.28 13.32
N GLU A 120 -9.08 27.87 14.45
CA GLU A 120 -8.29 29.10 14.49
C GLU A 120 -6.95 28.94 13.75
N GLN A 121 -6.37 27.77 13.80
CA GLN A 121 -5.11 27.44 13.13
C GLN A 121 -5.31 26.69 11.80
N ARG A 122 -6.56 26.61 11.31
CA ARG A 122 -6.94 25.87 10.09
C ARG A 122 -7.84 26.72 9.20
N PRO A 123 -7.32 27.85 8.67
CA PRO A 123 -8.14 28.80 7.93
C PRO A 123 -8.73 28.23 6.64
N LEU A 124 -8.03 27.34 5.95
CA LEU A 124 -8.53 26.71 4.74
C LEU A 124 -9.66 25.71 5.05
N CYS A 125 -9.56 24.98 6.17
CA CYS A 125 -10.67 24.18 6.67
C CYS A 125 -11.89 25.02 7.01
N ALA A 126 -11.72 26.17 7.64
CA ALA A 126 -12.82 27.07 7.96
C ALA A 126 -13.51 27.54 6.68
N GLN A 127 -12.77 27.93 5.64
CA GLN A 127 -13.33 28.29 4.34
C GLN A 127 -14.07 27.13 3.67
N ALA A 128 -13.47 25.94 3.66
CA ALA A 128 -14.11 24.73 3.12
C ALA A 128 -15.41 24.41 3.89
N LEU A 129 -15.38 24.43 5.22
CA LEU A 129 -16.57 24.18 6.03
C LEU A 129 -17.67 25.23 5.80
N SER A 130 -17.29 26.48 5.54
CA SER A 130 -18.28 27.54 5.21
C SER A 130 -19.00 27.25 3.90
N LEU A 131 -18.27 26.81 2.86
CA LEU A 131 -18.88 26.37 1.59
C LEU A 131 -19.83 25.19 1.82
N LEU A 132 -19.42 24.19 2.60
CA LEU A 132 -20.23 23.04 2.90
C LEU A 132 -21.49 23.44 3.70
N SER A 133 -21.32 24.26 4.75
CA SER A 133 -22.42 24.72 5.61
C SER A 133 -23.45 25.53 4.83
N GLN A 134 -23.03 26.40 3.91
CA GLN A 134 -23.92 27.16 3.05
C GLN A 134 -24.80 26.25 2.17
N GLU A 135 -24.20 25.20 1.57
CA GLU A 135 -24.93 24.21 0.78
C GLU A 135 -25.90 23.39 1.66
N MET A 136 -25.44 22.98 2.84
CA MET A 136 -26.24 22.23 3.80
C MET A 136 -27.45 23.03 4.25
N LEU A 137 -27.28 24.28 4.63
CA LEU A 137 -28.38 25.18 5.05
C LEU A 137 -29.37 25.46 3.94
N SER A 138 -28.91 25.55 2.68
CA SER A 138 -29.78 25.75 1.51
C SER A 138 -30.68 24.55 1.21
N SER A 139 -30.29 23.36 1.65
CA SER A 139 -30.95 22.09 1.35
C SER A 139 -31.90 21.58 2.44
N GLN A 140 -31.84 22.16 3.65
CA GLN A 140 -32.61 21.68 4.81
C GLN A 140 -33.32 22.80 5.58
N GLU A 141 -34.50 22.50 6.06
CA GLU A 141 -35.26 23.36 6.97
C GLU A 141 -35.08 22.87 8.44
N GLY A 142 -34.17 23.53 9.16
CA GLY A 142 -34.27 23.62 10.62
C GLY A 142 -33.75 22.47 11.49
N VAL A 143 -32.93 21.54 10.97
CA VAL A 143 -32.28 20.50 11.79
C VAL A 143 -30.75 20.63 11.73
N PRO A 144 -30.08 20.74 12.88
CA PRO A 144 -28.64 20.85 12.92
C PRO A 144 -27.94 19.57 12.45
N TYR A 145 -26.82 19.74 11.77
CA TYR A 145 -25.92 18.66 11.39
C TYR A 145 -25.04 18.24 12.57
N ALA A 146 -24.47 17.04 12.51
CA ALA A 146 -23.49 16.63 13.48
C ALA A 146 -22.23 17.51 13.35
N VAL A 147 -21.69 17.90 14.49
CA VAL A 147 -20.44 18.66 14.57
C VAL A 147 -19.31 17.84 13.93
N PRO A 148 -18.62 18.35 12.91
CA PRO A 148 -17.54 17.62 12.26
C PRO A 148 -16.33 17.49 13.17
N SER A 149 -15.62 16.38 13.05
CA SER A 149 -14.37 16.14 13.74
C SER A 149 -13.15 16.41 12.85
N ILE A 150 -12.04 16.80 13.45
CA ILE A 150 -10.79 16.93 12.70
C ILE A 150 -10.23 15.54 12.42
N LEU A 151 -9.97 15.24 11.14
CA LEU A 151 -9.29 14.04 10.71
C LEU A 151 -7.79 14.22 10.92
N ASP A 152 -7.24 13.51 11.89
CA ASP A 152 -5.78 13.47 12.09
C ASP A 152 -5.15 12.59 11.02
N THR A 153 -4.56 13.23 10.01
CA THR A 153 -3.85 12.51 8.93
C THR A 153 -2.50 11.94 9.38
N SER A 154 -1.98 12.35 10.54
CA SER A 154 -0.70 11.86 11.05
C SER A 154 -0.76 10.41 11.50
N VAL A 155 -1.95 9.93 11.86
CA VAL A 155 -2.18 8.52 12.23
C VAL A 155 -2.51 7.63 11.03
N LEU A 156 -2.60 8.18 9.83
CA LEU A 156 -2.88 7.41 8.63
C LEU A 156 -1.58 6.88 8.00
N MET A 157 -1.66 5.70 7.41
CA MET A 157 -0.64 5.18 6.52
C MET A 157 -0.83 5.78 5.13
N GLU A 158 0.21 6.32 4.55
CA GLU A 158 0.16 6.87 3.20
C GLU A 158 0.09 5.77 2.13
N LEU A 159 -0.81 5.92 1.15
CA LEU A 159 -0.88 5.07 -0.04
C LEU A 159 -0.50 5.91 -1.26
N GLY A 160 0.78 5.83 -1.63
CA GLY A 160 1.35 6.67 -2.68
C GLY A 160 1.27 6.05 -4.09
N ASN A 161 1.39 6.91 -5.12
CA ASN A 161 1.51 6.50 -6.53
C ASN A 161 0.38 5.58 -7.03
N ASN A 162 -0.88 5.90 -6.73
CA ASN A 162 -2.05 5.10 -7.11
C ASN A 162 -1.98 3.64 -6.56
N ALA A 163 -1.40 3.44 -5.38
CA ALA A 163 -1.25 2.13 -4.77
C ALA A 163 -2.57 1.34 -4.69
N LEU A 164 -3.70 2.01 -4.50
CA LEU A 164 -5.01 1.36 -4.48
C LEU A 164 -5.34 0.64 -5.80
N GLU A 165 -5.06 1.25 -6.95
CA GLU A 165 -5.26 0.62 -8.26
C GLU A 165 -4.17 -0.43 -8.54
N GLN A 166 -2.91 -0.06 -8.32
CA GLN A 166 -1.76 -0.90 -8.65
C GLN A 166 -1.72 -2.20 -7.83
N LEU A 167 -2.22 -2.16 -6.58
CA LEU A 167 -2.41 -3.34 -5.73
C LEU A 167 -3.78 -4.02 -5.92
N GLU A 168 -4.57 -3.60 -6.92
CA GLU A 168 -5.91 -4.16 -7.15
C GLU A 168 -6.84 -4.06 -5.91
N MET A 169 -6.57 -3.09 -5.03
CA MET A 169 -7.49 -2.79 -3.92
C MET A 169 -8.83 -2.29 -4.46
N ILE A 170 -8.78 -1.51 -5.54
CA ILE A 170 -9.92 -1.07 -6.34
C ILE A 170 -9.71 -1.47 -7.80
N SER A 171 -10.79 -1.51 -8.57
CA SER A 171 -10.72 -1.70 -10.02
C SER A 171 -11.55 -0.62 -10.72
N PRO A 172 -11.00 0.09 -11.71
CA PRO A 172 -11.75 1.02 -12.53
C PRO A 172 -12.82 0.31 -13.37
N ASP A 173 -12.60 -0.94 -13.75
CA ASP A 173 -13.61 -1.77 -14.43
C ASP A 173 -14.47 -2.51 -13.39
N SER A 174 -15.77 -2.25 -13.43
CA SER A 174 -16.74 -2.90 -12.54
C SER A 174 -16.80 -4.42 -12.69
N LYS A 175 -16.36 -4.99 -13.81
CA LYS A 175 -16.33 -6.44 -14.08
C LYS A 175 -15.07 -7.13 -13.51
N MET A 176 -13.99 -6.40 -13.32
CA MET A 176 -12.76 -6.98 -12.81
C MET A 176 -12.81 -7.18 -11.28
N PRO A 177 -12.27 -8.28 -10.76
CA PRO A 177 -12.19 -8.49 -9.31
C PRO A 177 -11.26 -7.46 -8.66
N SER A 178 -11.56 -7.10 -7.42
CA SER A 178 -10.69 -6.26 -6.57
C SER A 178 -10.83 -6.67 -5.12
N ILE A 179 -9.84 -6.34 -4.31
CA ILE A 179 -9.84 -6.62 -2.86
C ILE A 179 -11.06 -5.99 -2.19
N SER A 180 -11.43 -4.76 -2.56
CA SER A 180 -12.61 -4.11 -2.00
C SER A 180 -13.90 -4.85 -2.28
N LYS A 181 -14.08 -5.43 -3.47
CA LYS A 181 -15.28 -6.21 -3.80
C LYS A 181 -15.38 -7.51 -2.98
N VAL A 182 -14.23 -8.08 -2.63
CA VAL A 182 -14.15 -9.31 -1.82
C VAL A 182 -14.33 -9.01 -0.34
N MET A 183 -13.71 -7.94 0.16
CA MET A 183 -13.64 -7.65 1.59
C MET A 183 -14.82 -6.80 2.09
N LEU A 184 -15.43 -5.95 1.24
CA LEU A 184 -16.47 -5.00 1.64
C LEU A 184 -17.89 -5.54 1.35
N THR A 185 -18.19 -6.72 1.83
CA THR A 185 -19.50 -7.42 1.66
C THR A 185 -20.40 -7.26 2.88
N MET A 186 -20.19 -6.19 3.68
CA MET A 186 -20.96 -5.88 4.89
C MET A 186 -22.46 -5.89 4.63
N SER A 187 -23.22 -6.32 5.63
CA SER A 187 -24.66 -6.48 5.56
C SER A 187 -25.41 -5.15 5.60
N THR A 188 -24.95 -4.20 6.42
CA THR A 188 -25.61 -2.92 6.64
C THR A 188 -24.96 -1.78 5.84
N PRO A 189 -25.72 -0.75 5.45
CA PRO A 189 -25.14 0.44 4.81
C PRO A 189 -24.07 1.15 5.66
N MET A 190 -24.29 1.23 6.99
CA MET A 190 -23.34 1.82 7.94
C MET A 190 -22.03 1.02 7.97
N GLY A 191 -22.11 -0.32 7.99
CA GLY A 191 -20.95 -1.20 7.92
C GLY A 191 -20.18 -1.06 6.62
N LYS A 192 -20.88 -0.91 5.48
CA LYS A 192 -20.24 -0.67 4.17
C LYS A 192 -19.46 0.65 4.15
N ARG A 193 -20.04 1.72 4.70
CA ARG A 193 -19.35 3.02 4.81
C ARG A 193 -18.08 2.91 5.67
N LEU A 194 -18.20 2.32 6.87
CA LEU A 194 -17.06 2.15 7.77
C LEU A 194 -15.99 1.20 7.21
N GLY A 195 -16.40 0.08 6.59
CA GLY A 195 -15.48 -0.88 5.97
C GLY A 195 -14.68 -0.23 4.84
N ARG A 196 -15.33 0.57 3.99
CA ARG A 196 -14.68 1.35 2.93
C ARG A 196 -13.69 2.36 3.52
N PHE A 197 -14.10 3.11 4.53
CA PHE A 197 -13.23 4.07 5.21
C PHE A 197 -11.98 3.39 5.78
N ARG A 198 -12.13 2.26 6.49
CA ARG A 198 -11.00 1.51 7.06
C ARG A 198 -10.06 0.94 5.99
N LEU A 199 -10.61 0.35 4.93
CA LEU A 199 -9.82 -0.30 3.89
C LEU A 199 -8.94 0.68 3.11
N PHE A 200 -9.45 1.88 2.86
CA PHE A 200 -8.76 2.86 2.03
C PHE A 200 -8.01 3.93 2.83
N LEU A 201 -8.22 3.98 4.15
CA LEU A 201 -7.44 4.80 5.09
C LEU A 201 -6.86 3.91 6.20
N PRO A 202 -5.85 3.09 5.88
CA PRO A 202 -5.16 2.29 6.88
C PRO A 202 -4.50 3.20 7.92
N ILE A 203 -4.37 2.70 9.15
CA ILE A 203 -3.88 3.50 10.29
C ILE A 203 -2.57 2.99 10.86
N ARG A 204 -1.90 3.85 11.63
CA ARG A 204 -0.65 3.58 12.33
C ARG A 204 -0.82 3.51 13.85
N ASP A 205 -2.00 3.16 14.30
CA ASP A 205 -2.32 3.00 15.72
C ASP A 205 -2.42 1.51 16.07
N ALA A 206 -1.41 1.00 16.77
CA ALA A 206 -1.33 -0.40 17.16
C ALA A 206 -2.46 -0.81 18.13
N VAL A 207 -2.89 0.09 19.01
CA VAL A 207 -3.93 -0.18 20.00
C VAL A 207 -5.28 -0.32 19.31
N GLU A 208 -5.60 0.63 18.43
CA GLU A 208 -6.86 0.59 17.66
C GLU A 208 -6.88 -0.63 16.72
N LEU A 209 -5.76 -0.95 16.04
CA LEU A 209 -5.67 -2.15 15.21
C LEU A 209 -5.85 -3.43 16.02
N GLY A 210 -5.20 -3.53 17.19
CA GLY A 210 -5.39 -4.65 18.11
C GLY A 210 -6.85 -4.84 18.48
N ARG A 211 -7.55 -3.75 18.82
CA ARG A 211 -8.98 -3.75 19.12
C ARG A 211 -9.82 -4.24 17.94
N ARG A 212 -9.51 -3.82 16.70
CA ARG A 212 -10.21 -4.29 15.50
C ARG A 212 -10.04 -5.80 15.30
N TYR A 213 -8.84 -6.31 15.49
CA TYR A 213 -8.58 -7.76 15.41
C TYR A 213 -9.30 -8.55 16.50
N ASP A 214 -9.32 -8.05 17.74
CA ASP A 214 -10.02 -8.68 18.85
C ASP A 214 -11.53 -8.78 18.56
N TRP A 215 -12.12 -7.76 17.95
CA TRP A 215 -13.51 -7.77 17.53
C TRP A 215 -13.79 -8.84 16.45
N ILE A 216 -12.90 -9.00 15.48
CA ILE A 216 -13.02 -10.03 14.45
C ILE A 216 -12.95 -11.43 15.07
N GLU A 217 -12.01 -11.65 15.99
CA GLU A 217 -11.88 -12.94 16.70
C GLU A 217 -13.10 -13.23 17.57
N ALA A 218 -13.58 -12.26 18.32
CA ALA A 218 -14.77 -12.41 19.15
C ALA A 218 -16.03 -12.67 18.31
N ALA A 219 -16.13 -12.08 17.12
CA ALA A 219 -17.24 -12.33 16.19
C ALA A 219 -17.20 -13.71 15.53
N ARG A 220 -16.02 -14.30 15.38
CA ARG A 220 -15.78 -15.50 14.56
C ARG A 220 -16.68 -16.71 14.88
N PRO A 221 -16.90 -17.11 16.14
CA PRO A 221 -17.81 -18.23 16.49
C PRO A 221 -19.29 -17.90 16.20
N HIS A 222 -19.63 -16.62 16.11
CA HIS A 222 -20.99 -16.12 16.02
C HIS A 222 -21.32 -15.50 14.65
N ALA A 223 -20.37 -15.47 13.74
CA ALA A 223 -20.44 -14.70 12.49
C ALA A 223 -21.65 -15.06 11.62
N ALA A 224 -21.98 -16.35 11.47
CA ALA A 224 -23.11 -16.78 10.66
C ALA A 224 -24.45 -16.26 11.20
N TRP A 225 -24.68 -16.40 12.51
CA TRP A 225 -25.91 -15.93 13.15
C TRP A 225 -26.05 -14.40 13.14
N LEU A 226 -24.95 -13.70 13.50
CA LEU A 226 -24.94 -12.24 13.53
C LEU A 226 -25.13 -11.65 12.13
N ARG A 227 -24.49 -12.22 11.11
CA ARG A 227 -24.59 -11.80 9.72
C ARG A 227 -26.04 -11.89 9.20
N GLU A 228 -26.73 -13.00 9.50
CA GLU A 228 -28.14 -13.18 9.13
C GLU A 228 -29.01 -12.07 9.73
N ARG A 229 -28.82 -11.75 11.02
CA ARG A 229 -29.59 -10.71 11.70
C ARG A 229 -29.25 -9.29 11.24
N LEU A 230 -27.96 -9.01 10.98
CA LEU A 230 -27.53 -7.71 10.47
C LEU A 230 -28.10 -7.40 9.07
N ARG A 231 -28.31 -8.40 8.23
CA ARG A 231 -28.92 -8.23 6.89
C ARG A 231 -30.36 -7.70 6.96
N GLU A 232 -31.02 -7.92 8.07
CA GLU A 232 -32.40 -7.48 8.28
C GLU A 232 -32.46 -6.03 8.80
N ILE A 233 -31.29 -5.40 9.09
CA ILE A 233 -31.19 -4.02 9.55
C ILE A 233 -31.00 -3.10 8.35
N GLY A 234 -31.99 -2.24 8.13
CA GLY A 234 -31.93 -1.20 7.09
C GLY A 234 -30.96 -0.07 7.43
N ASP A 235 -30.97 0.98 6.61
CA ASP A 235 -30.18 2.20 6.88
C ASP A 235 -30.85 3.03 7.98
N ILE A 236 -30.46 2.78 9.23
CA ILE A 236 -31.04 3.52 10.38
C ILE A 236 -30.65 5.00 10.37
N GLU A 237 -29.51 5.36 9.73
CA GLU A 237 -29.11 6.75 9.60
C GLU A 237 -30.07 7.50 8.66
N LEU A 238 -30.47 6.87 7.55
CA LEU A 238 -31.50 7.40 6.64
C LEU A 238 -32.85 7.53 7.35
N LEU A 239 -33.27 6.49 8.04
CA LEU A 239 -34.56 6.50 8.76
C LEU A 239 -34.56 7.60 9.81
N TRP A 240 -33.49 7.73 10.58
CA TRP A 240 -33.32 8.77 11.57
C TRP A 240 -33.30 10.16 10.95
N TRP A 241 -32.61 10.36 9.84
CA TRP A 241 -32.61 11.63 9.10
C TRP A 241 -34.05 12.03 8.66
N HIS A 242 -34.85 11.09 8.14
CA HIS A 242 -36.25 11.35 7.82
C HIS A 242 -37.02 11.80 9.04
N CYS A 243 -36.79 11.17 10.19
CA CYS A 243 -37.39 11.55 11.44
C CYS A 243 -36.99 12.98 11.85
N GLN A 244 -35.73 13.31 11.86
CA GLN A 244 -35.22 14.64 12.22
C GLN A 244 -35.80 15.76 11.33
N ASN A 245 -35.89 15.49 10.03
CA ASN A 245 -36.41 16.46 9.06
C ASN A 245 -37.92 16.50 8.93
N ARG A 246 -38.67 15.86 9.84
CA ARG A 246 -40.14 15.78 9.79
C ARG A 246 -40.68 15.24 8.47
N LYS A 247 -39.89 14.42 7.76
CA LYS A 247 -40.21 13.78 6.46
C LYS A 247 -40.48 12.28 6.62
N ALA A 248 -40.47 11.77 7.87
CA ALA A 248 -40.75 10.36 8.13
C ALA A 248 -42.21 10.04 7.88
N SER A 249 -42.45 9.03 7.08
CA SER A 249 -43.74 8.37 6.97
C SER A 249 -43.93 7.41 8.15
N ASP A 250 -45.19 7.00 8.41
CA ASP A 250 -45.48 5.98 9.42
C ASP A 250 -44.67 4.70 9.15
N GLN A 251 -44.45 4.36 7.87
CA GLN A 251 -43.63 3.22 7.46
C GLN A 251 -42.16 3.38 7.87
N ASN A 252 -41.58 4.57 7.77
CA ASN A 252 -40.19 4.82 8.22
C ASN A 252 -40.06 4.64 9.73
N VAL A 253 -41.05 5.09 10.50
CA VAL A 253 -41.10 4.91 11.96
C VAL A 253 -41.19 3.43 12.31
N VAL A 254 -42.07 2.68 11.65
CA VAL A 254 -42.21 1.23 11.85
C VAL A 254 -40.88 0.50 11.51
N GLN A 255 -40.22 0.85 10.39
CA GLN A 255 -38.95 0.28 10.03
C GLN A 255 -37.84 0.57 11.07
N LEU A 256 -37.82 1.77 11.64
CA LEU A 256 -36.88 2.13 12.69
C LEU A 256 -37.12 1.36 13.99
N LEU A 257 -38.40 1.23 14.42
CA LEU A 257 -38.77 0.41 15.57
C LEU A 257 -38.40 -1.07 15.38
N ASP A 258 -38.65 -1.62 14.21
CA ASP A 258 -38.31 -3.00 13.89
C ASP A 258 -36.77 -3.19 13.92
N ALA A 259 -36.00 -2.25 13.36
CA ALA A 259 -34.55 -2.27 13.46
C ALA A 259 -34.06 -2.25 14.93
N ILE A 260 -34.64 -1.43 15.78
CA ILE A 260 -34.34 -1.35 17.23
C ILE A 260 -34.66 -2.68 17.92
N ALA A 261 -35.79 -3.30 17.62
CA ALA A 261 -36.18 -4.60 18.19
C ALA A 261 -35.19 -5.70 17.81
N ARG A 262 -34.71 -5.71 16.53
CA ARG A 262 -33.68 -6.61 16.06
C ARG A 262 -32.32 -6.38 16.73
N LEU A 263 -31.96 -5.12 16.93
CA LEU A 263 -30.72 -4.76 17.65
C LEU A 263 -30.80 -5.22 19.12
N ARG A 264 -31.95 -5.16 19.75
CA ARG A 264 -32.18 -5.72 21.09
C ARG A 264 -31.90 -7.24 21.08
N ALA A 265 -32.44 -7.96 20.12
CA ALA A 265 -32.21 -9.40 20.00
C ALA A 265 -30.72 -9.73 19.80
N ILE A 266 -29.98 -8.92 19.01
CA ILE A 266 -28.53 -9.07 18.85
C ILE A 266 -27.82 -8.80 20.18
N ARG A 267 -28.12 -7.71 20.89
CA ARG A 267 -27.57 -7.41 22.21
C ARG A 267 -27.79 -8.57 23.20
N ASP A 268 -29.02 -9.04 23.33
CA ASP A 268 -29.39 -10.11 24.26
C ASP A 268 -28.66 -11.41 23.93
N TYR A 269 -28.43 -11.69 22.63
CA TYR A 269 -27.61 -12.80 22.19
C TYR A 269 -26.17 -12.62 22.63
N LEU A 270 -25.54 -11.46 22.39
CA LEU A 270 -24.16 -11.15 22.76
C LEU A 270 -23.96 -11.25 24.29
N VAL A 271 -24.89 -10.73 25.07
CA VAL A 271 -24.87 -10.83 26.55
C VAL A 271 -24.96 -12.29 27.00
N ARG A 272 -25.92 -13.06 26.46
CA ARG A 272 -26.12 -14.47 26.81
C ARG A 272 -24.89 -15.33 26.53
N HIS A 273 -24.20 -15.05 25.43
CA HIS A 273 -23.00 -15.78 25.01
C HIS A 273 -21.70 -15.17 25.55
N LYS A 274 -21.78 -14.12 26.38
CA LYS A 274 -20.64 -13.39 26.97
C LYS A 274 -19.61 -12.91 25.90
N VAL A 275 -20.12 -12.47 24.75
CA VAL A 275 -19.28 -11.98 23.67
C VAL A 275 -18.82 -10.56 23.98
N VAL A 276 -17.53 -10.26 23.86
CA VAL A 276 -16.93 -8.96 24.22
C VAL A 276 -17.33 -7.80 23.29
N LEU A 277 -18.17 -8.05 22.30
CA LEU A 277 -18.70 -7.05 21.35
C LEU A 277 -19.89 -6.27 21.91
N LEU A 278 -19.98 -6.13 23.21
CA LEU A 278 -21.13 -5.53 23.89
C LEU A 278 -21.29 -4.04 23.51
N LEU A 279 -22.53 -3.67 23.26
CA LEU A 279 -22.92 -2.27 23.21
C LEU A 279 -22.72 -1.66 24.60
N PRO A 280 -22.00 -0.55 24.75
CA PRO A 280 -21.92 0.16 26.01
C PRO A 280 -23.33 0.48 26.54
N GLU A 281 -23.56 0.24 27.82
CA GLU A 281 -24.89 0.46 28.43
C GLU A 281 -25.38 1.90 28.27
N GLU A 282 -24.46 2.84 28.24
CA GLU A 282 -24.69 4.28 28.02
C GLU A 282 -25.30 4.58 26.64
N ILE A 283 -25.06 3.74 25.65
CA ILE A 283 -25.57 3.88 24.28
C ILE A 283 -26.98 3.26 24.21
N TRP A 284 -27.20 2.17 24.96
CA TRP A 284 -28.50 1.50 24.97
C TRP A 284 -29.47 2.21 25.90
N PHE A 285 -30.62 2.53 25.37
CA PHE A 285 -31.69 3.19 26.09
C PHE A 285 -32.96 2.31 26.06
N GLU A 286 -33.42 1.89 27.21
CA GLU A 286 -34.60 0.99 27.34
C GLU A 286 -35.89 1.61 26.82
N GLY A 287 -36.05 2.94 26.88
CA GLY A 287 -37.20 3.66 26.40
C GLY A 287 -37.23 3.99 24.89
N TRP A 288 -36.42 3.35 24.03
CA TRP A 288 -36.42 3.65 22.60
C TRP A 288 -37.80 3.53 21.94
N GLU A 289 -38.59 2.51 22.29
CA GLU A 289 -39.93 2.29 21.73
C GLU A 289 -40.90 3.39 22.19
N GLU A 290 -40.87 3.73 23.49
CA GLU A 290 -41.65 4.80 24.04
C GLU A 290 -41.24 6.17 23.50
N ALA A 291 -39.93 6.39 23.36
CA ALA A 291 -39.39 7.58 22.78
C ALA A 291 -39.81 7.78 21.31
N MET A 292 -39.87 6.70 20.53
CA MET A 292 -40.34 6.77 19.14
C MET A 292 -41.84 7.00 19.03
N HIS A 293 -42.65 6.46 19.96
CA HIS A 293 -44.07 6.79 20.04
C HIS A 293 -44.32 8.25 20.44
N LEU A 294 -43.53 8.80 21.36
CA LEU A 294 -43.55 10.22 21.74
C LEU A 294 -43.06 11.11 20.60
N TYR A 295 -42.09 10.62 19.81
CA TYR A 295 -41.57 11.31 18.63
C TYR A 295 -42.66 11.57 17.57
N ALA A 296 -43.57 10.64 17.37
CA ALA A 296 -44.73 10.85 16.50
C ALA A 296 -45.58 12.05 16.97
N LYS A 297 -45.41 12.51 18.22
CA LYS A 297 -46.05 13.67 18.82
C LYS A 297 -45.24 14.96 18.85
N ARG A 298 -44.10 15.04 18.18
CA ARG A 298 -43.27 16.25 17.92
C ARG A 298 -42.42 16.83 19.07
N GLU A 299 -42.29 16.20 20.24
CA GLU A 299 -41.77 16.90 21.43
C GLU A 299 -40.27 16.56 21.81
N TRP A 300 -39.56 15.70 21.08
CA TRP A 300 -38.40 15.11 21.76
C TRP A 300 -37.11 14.85 20.96
N ILE A 301 -36.59 15.74 20.15
CA ILE A 301 -35.53 15.46 19.19
C ILE A 301 -34.10 15.82 19.69
N GLY A 302 -33.93 16.92 20.40
CA GLY A 302 -32.60 17.56 20.60
C GLY A 302 -31.60 16.76 21.43
N GLU A 303 -32.00 16.13 22.53
CA GLU A 303 -31.08 15.51 23.50
C GLU A 303 -30.53 14.13 23.10
N ARG A 304 -31.02 13.51 22.03
CA ARG A 304 -30.74 12.10 21.68
C ARG A 304 -29.96 11.85 20.41
N ILE A 305 -29.67 12.91 19.64
CA ILE A 305 -28.80 12.83 18.45
C ILE A 305 -27.47 12.11 18.75
N PRO A 306 -26.73 12.46 19.83
CA PRO A 306 -25.47 11.79 20.15
C PRO A 306 -25.59 10.28 20.33
N ARG A 307 -26.69 9.80 20.93
CA ARG A 307 -26.91 8.36 21.18
C ARG A 307 -27.20 7.59 19.90
N MET A 308 -27.92 8.17 18.93
CA MET A 308 -28.17 7.52 17.64
C MET A 308 -26.88 7.40 16.83
N HIS A 309 -26.03 8.41 16.83
CA HIS A 309 -24.70 8.33 16.19
C HIS A 309 -23.84 7.23 16.82
N ALA A 310 -23.83 7.13 18.15
CA ALA A 310 -23.07 6.10 18.84
C ALA A 310 -23.61 4.70 18.54
N LEU A 311 -24.95 4.53 18.48
CA LEU A 311 -25.60 3.27 18.10
C LEU A 311 -25.25 2.87 16.66
N SER A 312 -25.40 3.80 15.70
CA SER A 312 -25.00 3.58 14.30
C SER A 312 -23.54 3.21 14.18
N GLY A 313 -22.65 3.92 14.89
CA GLY A 313 -21.21 3.62 14.93
C GLY A 313 -20.91 2.22 15.47
N TRP A 314 -21.63 1.78 16.52
CA TRP A 314 -21.48 0.43 17.04
C TRP A 314 -21.95 -0.63 16.04
N ILE A 315 -23.10 -0.45 15.39
CA ILE A 315 -23.62 -1.35 14.35
C ILE A 315 -22.61 -1.48 13.22
N ALA A 316 -22.07 -0.37 12.76
CA ALA A 316 -21.06 -0.36 11.72
C ALA A 316 -19.81 -1.17 12.12
N GLN A 317 -19.32 -1.00 13.34
CA GLN A 317 -18.17 -1.75 13.87
C GLN A 317 -18.47 -3.24 13.99
N LEU A 318 -19.65 -3.58 14.52
CA LEU A 318 -20.09 -4.98 14.63
C LEU A 318 -20.18 -5.65 13.26
N ASP A 319 -20.80 -4.99 12.29
CA ASP A 319 -20.97 -5.53 10.93
C ASP A 319 -19.60 -5.72 10.22
N VAL A 320 -18.69 -4.76 10.35
CA VAL A 320 -17.31 -4.91 9.81
C VAL A 320 -16.61 -6.09 10.48
N ALA A 321 -16.72 -6.27 11.79
CA ALA A 321 -16.10 -7.39 12.49
C ALA A 321 -16.70 -8.75 12.08
N VAL A 322 -18.02 -8.82 12.00
CA VAL A 322 -18.77 -10.03 11.62
C VAL A 322 -18.45 -10.45 10.18
N GLU A 323 -18.45 -9.51 9.24
CA GLU A 323 -18.14 -9.81 7.85
C GLU A 323 -16.67 -10.16 7.66
N SER A 324 -15.75 -9.47 8.37
CA SER A 324 -14.33 -9.82 8.36
C SER A 324 -14.08 -11.21 8.93
N ALA A 325 -14.80 -11.61 9.98
CA ALA A 325 -14.74 -12.96 10.54
C ALA A 325 -15.28 -14.02 9.56
N HIS A 326 -16.37 -13.70 8.85
CA HIS A 326 -16.93 -14.54 7.79
C HIS A 326 -15.93 -14.70 6.63
N ASN A 327 -15.33 -13.62 6.16
CA ASN A 327 -14.32 -13.65 5.11
C ASN A 327 -13.06 -14.42 5.55
N ALA A 328 -12.67 -14.29 6.83
CA ALA A 328 -11.55 -15.07 7.39
C ALA A 328 -11.81 -16.57 7.34
N GLN A 329 -13.03 -17.02 7.60
CA GLN A 329 -13.41 -18.44 7.49
C GLN A 329 -13.44 -18.90 6.02
N ASN A 330 -14.04 -18.12 5.12
CA ASN A 330 -14.22 -18.51 3.72
C ASN A 330 -12.90 -18.52 2.93
N TYR A 331 -12.02 -17.59 3.21
CA TYR A 331 -10.77 -17.39 2.45
C TYR A 331 -9.52 -17.81 3.23
N GLY A 332 -9.67 -18.39 4.42
CA GLY A 332 -8.55 -18.82 5.23
C GLY A 332 -7.61 -17.68 5.60
N LEU A 333 -8.18 -16.52 5.98
CA LEU A 333 -7.40 -15.36 6.44
C LEU A 333 -7.01 -15.52 7.90
N THR A 334 -5.85 -15.00 8.28
CA THR A 334 -5.32 -15.12 9.65
C THR A 334 -5.09 -13.74 10.27
N ARG A 335 -5.15 -13.69 11.60
CA ARG A 335 -4.84 -12.50 12.37
C ARG A 335 -3.35 -12.17 12.23
N PRO A 336 -2.98 -10.96 11.78
CA PRO A 336 -1.59 -10.52 11.80
C PRO A 336 -1.17 -10.08 13.19
N THR A 337 0.13 -10.19 13.51
CA THR A 337 0.73 -9.75 14.77
C THR A 337 1.48 -8.45 14.55
N ILE A 338 1.18 -7.42 15.33
CA ILE A 338 1.84 -6.13 15.29
C ILE A 338 3.05 -6.16 16.23
N VAL A 339 4.16 -5.57 15.81
CA VAL A 339 5.32 -5.26 16.65
C VAL A 339 5.33 -3.76 16.89
N PRO A 340 4.72 -3.27 18.00
CA PRO A 340 4.49 -1.84 18.18
C PRO A 340 5.80 -1.06 18.45
N ASP A 341 6.76 -1.69 19.11
CA ASP A 341 8.02 -1.07 19.55
C ASP A 341 9.15 -1.18 18.51
N ALA A 342 8.85 -1.65 17.28
CA ALA A 342 9.85 -1.70 16.23
C ALA A 342 10.26 -0.29 15.80
N ASN A 343 11.57 -0.05 15.76
CA ASN A 343 12.12 1.25 15.35
C ASN A 343 12.00 1.49 13.85
N GLU A 344 11.98 0.41 13.07
CA GLU A 344 12.01 0.43 11.61
C GLU A 344 10.96 -0.51 11.02
N ALA A 345 10.73 -0.40 9.71
CA ALA A 345 9.81 -1.28 9.01
C ALA A 345 10.29 -2.75 9.07
N PHE A 346 9.32 -3.62 9.30
CA PHE A 346 9.53 -5.07 9.35
C PHE A 346 8.31 -5.77 8.76
N PHE A 347 8.53 -6.80 7.96
CA PHE A 347 7.49 -7.64 7.37
C PHE A 347 7.92 -9.10 7.34
N GLN A 348 7.19 -9.95 7.99
CA GLN A 348 7.33 -11.40 7.92
C GLN A 348 5.98 -12.02 7.60
N ALA A 349 5.91 -12.84 6.56
CA ALA A 349 4.73 -13.62 6.24
C ALA A 349 5.13 -15.05 5.87
N MET A 350 4.44 -16.02 6.48
CA MET A 350 4.60 -17.45 6.21
C MET A 350 3.39 -17.93 5.43
N GLY A 351 3.62 -18.63 4.33
CA GLY A 351 2.55 -19.12 3.47
C GLY A 351 1.70 -17.99 2.91
N LEU A 352 2.35 -16.90 2.46
CA LEU A 352 1.69 -15.74 1.84
C LEU A 352 1.03 -16.13 0.52
N ARG A 353 -0.22 -15.72 0.32
CA ARG A 353 -1.06 -16.04 -0.84
C ARG A 353 -1.60 -14.79 -1.52
N HIS A 354 -2.02 -14.91 -2.77
CA HIS A 354 -2.69 -13.84 -3.49
C HIS A 354 -4.19 -14.13 -3.62
N LEU A 355 -4.99 -13.47 -2.81
CA LEU A 355 -6.43 -13.72 -2.70
C LEU A 355 -7.16 -13.66 -4.05
N LEU A 356 -6.90 -12.64 -4.87
CA LEU A 356 -7.60 -12.48 -6.16
C LEU A 356 -7.22 -13.56 -7.18
N VAL A 357 -5.99 -14.08 -7.14
CA VAL A 357 -5.56 -15.16 -8.03
C VAL A 357 -6.25 -16.47 -7.64
N GLU A 358 -6.36 -16.77 -6.35
CA GLU A 358 -7.08 -17.94 -5.85
C GLU A 358 -8.58 -17.91 -6.21
N LEU A 359 -9.20 -16.72 -6.12
CA LEU A 359 -10.61 -16.53 -6.48
C LEU A 359 -10.90 -16.70 -7.97
N GLN A 360 -9.88 -16.61 -8.83
CA GLN A 360 -9.99 -16.94 -10.24
C GLN A 360 -9.91 -18.46 -10.53
N GLY A 361 -9.82 -19.28 -9.48
CA GLY A 361 -9.69 -20.74 -9.60
C GLY A 361 -8.27 -21.20 -9.97
N ILE A 362 -7.29 -20.30 -9.92
CA ILE A 362 -5.90 -20.64 -10.19
C ILE A 362 -5.23 -21.08 -8.89
N ALA A 363 -4.65 -22.28 -8.90
CA ALA A 363 -3.87 -22.77 -7.75
C ALA A 363 -2.67 -21.84 -7.50
N TYR A 364 -2.69 -21.14 -6.37
CA TYR A 364 -1.58 -20.27 -5.97
C TYR A 364 -0.59 -21.05 -5.12
N VAL A 365 0.70 -20.90 -5.39
CA VAL A 365 1.78 -21.49 -4.59
C VAL A 365 2.14 -20.51 -3.47
N PRO A 366 1.85 -20.83 -2.21
CA PRO A 366 2.19 -19.96 -1.08
C PRO A 366 3.71 -19.82 -0.92
N ASN A 367 4.16 -18.62 -0.60
CA ASN A 367 5.58 -18.35 -0.36
C ASN A 367 5.79 -17.73 1.02
N ASP A 368 6.99 -17.98 1.58
CA ASP A 368 7.44 -17.37 2.81
C ASP A 368 8.36 -16.19 2.48
N ILE A 369 8.16 -15.06 3.14
CA ILE A 369 8.97 -13.85 2.94
C ILE A 369 9.28 -13.18 4.26
N VAL A 370 10.54 -12.74 4.42
CA VAL A 370 11.00 -11.99 5.59
C VAL A 370 11.82 -10.80 5.12
N MET A 371 11.48 -9.62 5.63
CA MET A 371 12.16 -8.34 5.34
C MET A 371 12.20 -7.50 6.61
N GLY A 372 13.29 -6.77 6.85
CA GLY A 372 13.48 -5.86 7.97
C GLY A 372 14.30 -6.42 9.11
N GLU A 373 14.08 -5.91 10.32
CA GLU A 373 14.90 -6.20 11.50
C GLU A 373 14.73 -7.63 12.01
N ARG A 374 15.84 -8.29 12.30
CA ARG A 374 15.92 -9.69 12.62
C ARG A 374 15.48 -10.03 14.05
N ASP A 375 15.68 -9.13 14.99
CA ASP A 375 15.44 -9.37 16.41
C ASP A 375 13.97 -9.65 16.78
N TYR A 376 13.06 -9.37 15.83
CA TYR A 376 11.63 -9.64 15.99
C TYR A 376 11.18 -11.00 15.48
N LEU A 377 12.10 -11.87 15.03
CA LEU A 377 11.78 -13.18 14.50
C LEU A 377 11.57 -14.21 15.62
N ASP A 378 10.33 -14.62 15.85
CA ASP A 378 10.00 -15.71 16.81
C ASP A 378 10.12 -17.11 16.21
N LEU A 379 10.32 -17.22 14.90
CA LEU A 379 10.33 -18.49 14.16
C LEU A 379 11.67 -18.68 13.45
N PRO A 380 12.11 -19.94 13.27
CA PRO A 380 13.24 -20.20 12.40
C PRO A 380 12.95 -19.62 11.01
N TYR A 381 13.95 -18.98 10.44
CA TYR A 381 13.86 -18.44 9.07
C TYR A 381 13.29 -19.48 8.11
N PRO A 382 12.41 -19.08 7.19
CA PRO A 382 12.00 -19.96 6.09
C PRO A 382 13.24 -20.53 5.41
N GLN A 383 13.24 -21.82 5.11
CA GLN A 383 14.41 -22.48 4.49
C GLN A 383 14.87 -21.79 3.20
N THR A 384 13.96 -21.12 2.50
CA THR A 384 14.22 -20.34 1.29
C THR A 384 15.04 -19.08 1.51
N VAL A 385 14.86 -18.39 2.65
CA VAL A 385 15.65 -17.19 3.02
C VAL A 385 16.95 -17.61 3.69
N MET A 386 16.98 -18.76 4.37
CA MET A 386 18.18 -19.31 5.03
C MET A 386 19.32 -19.67 4.10
N LEU A 387 19.07 -19.82 2.79
CA LEU A 387 20.09 -20.23 1.83
C LEU A 387 20.93 -19.05 1.27
N ASP A 388 20.56 -17.81 1.57
CA ASP A 388 21.44 -16.66 1.27
C ASP A 388 22.45 -16.48 2.41
N SER A 389 23.74 -16.64 2.13
CA SER A 389 24.81 -16.52 3.12
C SER A 389 24.81 -15.19 3.87
N ARG A 390 24.31 -14.12 3.24
CA ARG A 390 24.17 -12.78 3.85
C ARG A 390 23.16 -12.74 4.99
N VAL A 391 22.10 -13.54 4.90
CA VAL A 391 21.11 -13.69 5.97
C VAL A 391 21.69 -14.48 7.14
N HIS A 392 22.60 -15.44 6.87
CA HIS A 392 23.29 -16.21 7.92
C HIS A 392 24.24 -15.34 8.77
N ASP A 393 24.83 -14.29 8.18
CA ASP A 393 25.74 -13.40 8.89
C ASP A 393 25.03 -12.38 9.82
N GLY A 394 23.71 -12.51 9.99
CA GLY A 394 22.94 -11.66 10.91
C GLY A 394 22.51 -10.32 10.33
N ALA A 395 22.69 -10.08 9.03
CA ALA A 395 22.27 -8.86 8.38
C ALA A 395 20.73 -8.77 8.26
N ASN A 396 20.18 -7.58 8.46
CA ASN A 396 18.78 -7.29 8.18
C ASN A 396 18.57 -7.28 6.66
N VAL A 397 17.48 -7.86 6.16
CA VAL A 397 17.12 -7.84 4.74
C VAL A 397 16.14 -6.71 4.49
N ARG A 398 16.63 -5.57 3.99
CA ARG A 398 15.78 -4.41 3.67
C ARG A 398 15.33 -4.40 2.22
N GLY A 399 16.13 -4.90 1.32
CA GLY A 399 15.84 -4.95 -0.10
C GLY A 399 15.80 -6.36 -0.67
N VAL A 400 14.78 -6.64 -1.48
CA VAL A 400 14.66 -7.89 -2.24
C VAL A 400 14.62 -7.56 -3.72
N LEU A 401 15.58 -8.11 -4.47
CA LEU A 401 15.56 -8.12 -5.93
C LEU A 401 14.99 -9.46 -6.38
N LEU A 402 13.75 -9.43 -6.89
CA LEU A 402 13.03 -10.62 -7.32
C LEU A 402 13.21 -10.84 -8.81
N TYR A 403 14.01 -11.82 -9.16
CA TYR A 403 14.24 -12.22 -10.53
C TYR A 403 13.25 -13.30 -10.99
N GLY A 404 13.12 -13.43 -12.29
CA GLY A 404 12.33 -14.49 -12.92
C GLY A 404 11.80 -14.07 -14.27
N ILE A 405 11.49 -15.05 -15.10
CA ILE A 405 10.86 -14.84 -16.41
C ILE A 405 9.43 -14.31 -16.27
N ASN A 406 8.90 -13.76 -17.36
CA ASN A 406 7.51 -13.32 -17.40
C ASN A 406 6.57 -14.50 -17.09
N SER A 407 5.45 -14.22 -16.46
CA SER A 407 4.46 -15.22 -16.00
C SER A 407 4.93 -16.15 -14.86
N SER A 408 6.13 -15.99 -14.30
CA SER A 408 6.58 -16.78 -13.15
C SER A 408 5.84 -16.46 -11.85
N GLY A 409 5.15 -15.31 -11.77
CA GLY A 409 4.39 -14.89 -10.59
C GLY A 409 5.05 -13.77 -9.76
N LYS A 410 6.11 -13.11 -10.27
CA LYS A 410 6.83 -12.01 -9.58
C LYS A 410 5.88 -10.91 -9.11
N SER A 411 5.10 -10.35 -10.04
CA SER A 411 4.16 -9.26 -9.74
C SER A 411 3.06 -9.70 -8.78
N SER A 412 2.60 -10.96 -8.89
CA SER A 412 1.59 -11.51 -7.97
C SER A 412 2.14 -11.63 -6.54
N LEU A 413 3.37 -12.13 -6.36
CA LEU A 413 4.01 -12.19 -5.04
C LEU A 413 4.22 -10.80 -4.44
N MET A 414 4.72 -9.86 -5.24
CA MET A 414 4.91 -8.48 -4.81
C MET A 414 3.60 -7.83 -4.40
N LYS A 415 2.53 -7.98 -5.20
CA LYS A 415 1.19 -7.47 -4.87
C LYS A 415 0.66 -8.11 -3.59
N SER A 416 0.89 -9.42 -3.35
CA SER A 416 0.47 -10.09 -2.11
C SER A 416 1.05 -9.44 -0.87
N ILE A 417 2.30 -8.99 -0.92
CA ILE A 417 2.96 -8.27 0.19
C ILE A 417 2.25 -6.93 0.44
N GLY A 418 2.05 -6.13 -0.61
CA GLY A 418 1.37 -4.83 -0.50
C GLY A 418 -0.07 -4.96 -0.03
N ILE A 419 -0.85 -5.89 -0.59
CA ILE A 419 -2.22 -6.18 -0.18
C ILE A 419 -2.27 -6.55 1.30
N SER A 420 -1.37 -7.43 1.75
CA SER A 420 -1.34 -7.86 3.16
C SER A 420 -0.95 -6.73 4.11
N ALA A 421 -0.01 -5.85 3.73
CA ALA A 421 0.33 -4.67 4.51
C ALA A 421 -0.86 -3.71 4.65
N VAL A 422 -1.57 -3.45 3.55
CA VAL A 422 -2.76 -2.59 3.56
C VAL A 422 -3.89 -3.21 4.37
N LEU A 423 -4.21 -4.50 4.18
CA LEU A 423 -5.26 -5.20 4.94
C LEU A 423 -4.96 -5.18 6.45
N ALA A 424 -3.71 -5.46 6.83
CA ALA A 424 -3.30 -5.45 8.23
C ALA A 424 -3.52 -4.06 8.84
N GLN A 425 -3.01 -2.99 8.25
CA GLN A 425 -3.18 -1.64 8.80
C GLN A 425 -4.58 -1.04 8.60
N ALA A 426 -5.42 -1.66 7.79
CA ALA A 426 -6.86 -1.39 7.75
C ALA A 426 -7.64 -2.07 8.90
N GLY A 427 -7.00 -3.02 9.60
CA GLY A 427 -7.60 -3.78 10.68
C GLY A 427 -8.37 -5.02 10.22
N PHE A 428 -7.98 -5.60 9.08
CA PHE A 428 -8.49 -6.87 8.55
C PHE A 428 -7.46 -8.00 8.73
N PHE A 429 -7.93 -9.23 8.65
CA PHE A 429 -7.06 -10.40 8.59
C PHE A 429 -6.44 -10.55 7.21
N VAL A 430 -5.33 -11.28 7.10
CA VAL A 430 -4.46 -11.34 5.92
C VAL A 430 -4.39 -12.73 5.30
N PRO A 431 -4.16 -12.84 3.98
CA PRO A 431 -4.07 -14.13 3.28
C PRO A 431 -2.67 -14.76 3.46
N ALA A 432 -2.35 -15.13 4.67
CA ALA A 432 -1.11 -15.82 5.03
C ALA A 432 -1.39 -16.88 6.09
N ARG A 433 -0.49 -17.85 6.30
CA ARG A 433 -0.56 -18.78 7.41
C ARG A 433 -0.27 -18.09 8.74
N SER A 434 0.68 -17.19 8.73
CA SER A 434 0.98 -16.24 9.81
C SER A 434 1.65 -15.01 9.22
N MET A 435 1.45 -13.84 9.86
CA MET A 435 2.11 -12.60 9.51
C MET A 435 2.46 -11.82 10.77
N LYS A 436 3.68 -11.28 10.80
CA LYS A 436 4.19 -10.38 11.85
C LYS A 436 4.78 -9.16 11.16
N PHE A 437 4.46 -7.96 11.64
CA PHE A 437 4.89 -6.73 10.97
C PHE A 437 5.04 -5.57 11.95
N ALA A 438 5.87 -4.59 11.58
CA ALA A 438 5.89 -3.27 12.18
C ALA A 438 5.00 -2.32 11.38
N LEU A 439 4.46 -1.28 12.03
CA LEU A 439 3.59 -0.31 11.37
C LEU A 439 4.36 0.48 10.32
N PHE A 440 3.87 0.43 9.08
CA PHE A 440 4.36 1.26 8.00
C PHE A 440 3.78 2.67 8.08
N ASP A 441 4.59 3.67 7.74
CA ASP A 441 4.13 5.05 7.53
C ASP A 441 3.60 5.27 6.12
N GLY A 442 4.08 4.49 5.15
CA GLY A 442 3.59 4.53 3.78
C GLY A 442 3.86 3.25 2.99
N VAL A 443 2.99 2.98 2.04
CA VAL A 443 3.17 1.97 0.98
C VAL A 443 3.20 2.70 -0.35
N TYR A 444 4.32 2.60 -1.03
CA TYR A 444 4.55 3.23 -2.32
C TYR A 444 4.74 2.16 -3.39
N THR A 445 4.03 2.32 -4.48
CA THR A 445 4.06 1.33 -5.57
C THR A 445 4.51 1.97 -6.87
N ARG A 446 5.26 1.23 -7.66
CA ARG A 446 5.52 1.49 -9.06
C ARG A 446 5.35 0.19 -9.83
N ILE A 447 4.10 -0.09 -10.16
CA ILE A 447 3.67 -1.26 -10.93
C ILE A 447 3.13 -0.73 -12.25
N MET A 448 3.53 -1.30 -13.38
CA MET A 448 3.05 -0.86 -14.68
C MET A 448 1.53 -0.88 -14.73
N SER A 449 0.91 0.29 -14.75
CA SER A 449 -0.50 0.45 -15.09
C SER A 449 -0.62 0.53 -16.62
N ARG A 450 -1.70 -0.01 -17.17
CA ARG A 450 -2.05 0.15 -18.58
C ARG A 450 -2.10 1.63 -18.93
N ASP A 451 -1.60 1.98 -20.10
CA ASP A 451 -1.41 3.32 -20.65
C ASP A 451 -2.41 4.38 -20.16
N ASN A 452 -1.90 5.38 -19.50
CA ASN A 452 -2.67 6.56 -19.13
C ASN A 452 -2.49 7.62 -20.23
N VAL A 453 -3.21 7.45 -21.34
CA VAL A 453 -3.18 8.31 -22.52
C VAL A 453 -3.56 9.78 -22.21
N ALA A 454 -4.13 10.02 -21.01
CA ALA A 454 -4.60 11.34 -20.60
C ALA A 454 -3.50 12.30 -20.10
N LYS A 455 -2.31 11.79 -19.78
CA LYS A 455 -1.18 12.63 -19.39
C LYS A 455 -0.28 12.80 -20.61
N SER A 456 -0.11 14.01 -21.11
CA SER A 456 0.76 14.39 -22.25
C SER A 456 2.28 14.12 -22.05
N LEU A 457 2.66 13.34 -21.05
CA LEU A 457 4.02 12.90 -20.76
C LEU A 457 4.22 11.49 -21.33
N SER A 458 5.44 11.18 -21.78
CA SER A 458 5.83 9.82 -22.12
C SER A 458 5.70 8.91 -20.88
N THR A 459 5.42 7.62 -21.09
CA THR A 459 5.37 6.61 -20.00
C THR A 459 6.60 6.66 -19.11
N PHE A 460 7.77 6.87 -19.67
CA PHE A 460 9.02 7.04 -18.96
C PHE A 460 9.06 8.33 -18.11
N GLY A 461 8.51 9.45 -18.61
CA GLY A 461 8.42 10.70 -17.84
C GLY A 461 7.54 10.57 -16.60
N VAL A 462 6.40 9.88 -16.73
CA VAL A 462 5.52 9.58 -15.59
C VAL A 462 6.26 8.68 -14.58
N GLU A 463 6.98 7.68 -15.05
CA GLU A 463 7.76 6.80 -14.20
C GLU A 463 8.82 7.55 -13.37
N MET A 464 9.54 8.47 -13.97
CA MET A 464 10.54 9.28 -13.25
C MET A 464 9.91 10.19 -12.20
N LEU A 465 8.73 10.74 -12.45
CA LEU A 465 7.99 11.53 -11.47
C LEU A 465 7.51 10.66 -10.29
N GLU A 466 7.04 9.46 -10.56
CA GLU A 466 6.62 8.50 -9.52
C GLU A 466 7.82 8.07 -8.65
N LEU A 467 8.98 7.79 -9.25
CA LEU A 467 10.21 7.49 -8.51
C LEU A 467 10.67 8.68 -7.67
N ASN A 468 10.61 9.90 -8.20
CA ASN A 468 10.92 11.10 -7.43
C ASN A 468 9.99 11.26 -6.20
N THR A 469 8.71 10.95 -6.36
CA THR A 469 7.74 10.94 -5.25
C THR A 469 8.10 9.89 -4.21
N ILE A 470 8.48 8.68 -4.63
CA ILE A 470 8.96 7.61 -3.74
C ILE A 470 10.19 8.09 -2.95
N PHE A 471 11.19 8.62 -3.63
CA PHE A 471 12.41 9.07 -2.98
C PHE A 471 12.18 10.18 -1.96
N SER A 472 11.35 11.15 -2.25
CA SER A 472 11.12 12.26 -1.34
C SER A 472 10.30 11.89 -0.09
N ARG A 473 9.48 10.85 -0.15
CA ARG A 473 8.54 10.49 0.92
C ARG A 473 8.91 9.22 1.68
N SER A 474 9.72 8.34 1.07
CA SER A 474 10.10 7.10 1.73
C SER A 474 11.03 7.35 2.92
N THR A 475 10.75 6.63 4.00
CA THR A 475 11.49 6.62 5.26
C THR A 475 11.92 5.20 5.62
N SER A 476 12.60 5.01 6.74
CA SER A 476 12.92 3.68 7.29
C SER A 476 11.68 2.86 7.70
N ARG A 477 10.50 3.46 7.70
CA ARG A 477 9.21 2.82 7.99
C ARG A 477 8.33 2.64 6.76
N SER A 478 8.86 2.87 5.57
CA SER A 478 8.10 2.74 4.32
C SER A 478 8.30 1.38 3.66
N LEU A 479 7.28 0.90 2.96
CA LEU A 479 7.32 -0.25 2.06
C LEU A 479 7.24 0.23 0.61
N VAL A 480 8.25 -0.09 -0.19
CA VAL A 480 8.32 0.27 -1.61
C VAL A 480 8.25 -0.99 -2.48
N LEU A 481 7.32 -1.00 -3.44
CA LEU A 481 7.09 -2.11 -4.36
C LEU A 481 7.24 -1.65 -5.80
N GLY A 482 8.29 -2.15 -6.49
CA GLY A 482 8.61 -1.78 -7.86
C GLY A 482 8.55 -2.96 -8.82
N ASP A 483 7.77 -2.83 -9.91
CA ASP A 483 7.66 -3.87 -10.93
C ASP A 483 8.33 -3.40 -12.24
N GLU A 484 9.40 -4.07 -12.62
CA GLU A 484 10.14 -3.87 -13.88
C GLU A 484 10.42 -2.38 -14.20
N ILE A 485 11.01 -1.66 -13.22
CA ILE A 485 11.33 -0.23 -13.35
C ILE A 485 12.22 0.02 -14.57
N SER A 486 11.99 1.14 -15.26
CA SER A 486 12.73 1.60 -16.44
C SER A 486 12.60 0.72 -17.69
N HIS A 487 11.45 0.06 -17.87
CA HIS A 487 11.17 -0.76 -19.05
C HIS A 487 11.10 0.05 -20.36
N GLY A 488 10.88 1.36 -20.29
CA GLY A 488 10.67 2.25 -21.45
C GLY A 488 11.91 2.95 -21.98
N THR A 489 13.13 2.60 -21.55
CA THR A 489 14.38 3.24 -21.99
C THR A 489 15.43 2.23 -22.47
N GLU A 490 16.57 2.72 -22.98
CA GLU A 490 17.66 1.86 -23.43
C GLU A 490 18.25 1.06 -22.26
N THR A 491 18.78 -0.12 -22.53
CA THR A 491 19.21 -1.09 -21.51
C THR A 491 20.24 -0.54 -20.53
N LEU A 492 21.23 0.24 -20.98
CA LEU A 492 22.27 0.77 -20.09
C LEU A 492 21.73 1.81 -19.13
N SER A 493 20.89 2.73 -19.61
CA SER A 493 20.20 3.70 -18.74
C SER A 493 19.23 3.00 -17.80
N ALA A 494 18.48 1.99 -18.25
CA ALA A 494 17.61 1.21 -17.40
C ALA A 494 18.38 0.55 -16.24
N VAL A 495 19.48 -0.12 -16.52
CA VAL A 495 20.33 -0.74 -15.50
C VAL A 495 20.86 0.29 -14.52
N ALA A 496 21.34 1.45 -15.00
CA ALA A 496 21.84 2.53 -14.15
C ALA A 496 20.78 3.14 -13.26
N ILE A 497 19.56 3.38 -13.79
CA ILE A 497 18.42 3.93 -13.02
C ILE A 497 17.99 2.94 -11.94
N VAL A 498 17.81 1.66 -12.29
CA VAL A 498 17.42 0.65 -11.31
C VAL A 498 18.47 0.49 -10.23
N ALA A 499 19.75 0.44 -10.59
CA ALA A 499 20.85 0.37 -9.62
C ALA A 499 20.84 1.57 -8.67
N SER A 500 20.70 2.78 -9.21
CA SER A 500 20.62 4.01 -8.42
C SER A 500 19.40 4.02 -7.50
N THR A 501 18.26 3.52 -7.99
CA THR A 501 17.04 3.38 -7.18
C THR A 501 17.26 2.45 -5.98
N ILE A 502 17.91 1.32 -6.19
CA ILE A 502 18.22 0.36 -5.11
C ILE A 502 19.14 1.00 -4.06
N ILE A 503 20.19 1.69 -4.51
CA ILE A 503 21.14 2.38 -3.62
C ILE A 503 20.43 3.47 -2.82
N GLU A 504 19.60 4.26 -3.46
CA GLU A 504 18.86 5.36 -2.83
C GLU A 504 17.86 4.84 -1.78
N LEU A 505 17.09 3.81 -2.09
CA LEU A 505 16.13 3.22 -1.14
C LEU A 505 16.84 2.56 0.05
N GLN A 506 17.95 1.89 -0.19
CA GLN A 506 18.76 1.30 0.88
C GLN A 506 19.35 2.39 1.77
N SER A 507 19.83 3.51 1.21
CA SER A 507 20.37 4.63 1.98
C SER A 507 19.32 5.30 2.89
N ARG A 508 18.04 5.27 2.49
CA ARG A 508 16.89 5.74 3.28
C ARG A 508 16.42 4.73 4.33
N GLY A 509 16.97 3.53 4.32
CA GLY A 509 16.53 2.45 5.19
C GLY A 509 15.13 1.90 4.87
N ALA A 510 14.56 2.23 3.71
CA ALA A 510 13.24 1.76 3.33
C ALA A 510 13.22 0.24 3.11
N LEU A 511 12.09 -0.40 3.43
CA LEU A 511 11.82 -1.77 3.01
C LEU A 511 11.39 -1.75 1.55
N PHE A 512 12.04 -2.55 0.68
CA PHE A 512 11.64 -2.59 -0.71
C PHE A 512 11.74 -3.97 -1.36
N LEU A 513 10.81 -4.25 -2.26
CA LEU A 513 10.89 -5.38 -3.18
C LEU A 513 10.76 -4.87 -4.61
N MET A 514 11.75 -5.22 -5.43
CA MET A 514 11.77 -4.86 -6.84
C MET A 514 11.85 -6.11 -7.71
N THR A 515 10.93 -6.23 -8.65
CA THR A 515 11.02 -7.26 -9.67
C THR A 515 11.87 -6.77 -10.83
N THR A 516 12.65 -7.64 -11.40
CA THR A 516 13.51 -7.30 -12.53
C THR A 516 13.86 -8.52 -13.38
N HIS A 517 14.13 -8.27 -14.64
CA HIS A 517 14.77 -9.24 -15.55
C HIS A 517 16.19 -8.80 -15.94
N LEU A 518 16.68 -7.68 -15.39
CA LEU A 518 17.99 -7.12 -15.70
C LEU A 518 19.10 -7.87 -14.94
N HIS A 519 19.59 -8.96 -15.50
CA HIS A 519 20.68 -9.74 -14.90
C HIS A 519 22.00 -8.98 -14.77
N GLN A 520 22.19 -7.91 -15.57
CA GLN A 520 23.37 -7.03 -15.54
C GLN A 520 23.54 -6.28 -14.21
N LEU A 521 22.47 -6.10 -13.43
CA LEU A 521 22.52 -5.48 -12.09
C LEU A 521 23.56 -6.15 -11.19
N SER A 522 23.77 -7.44 -11.35
CA SER A 522 24.77 -8.18 -10.58
C SER A 522 26.22 -7.87 -10.92
N MET A 523 26.46 -7.25 -12.06
CA MET A 523 27.80 -6.86 -12.49
C MET A 523 28.22 -5.51 -11.90
N ILE A 524 27.28 -4.81 -11.21
CA ILE A 524 27.53 -3.51 -10.59
C ILE A 524 28.18 -3.73 -9.22
N PRO A 525 29.45 -3.32 -9.04
CA PRO A 525 30.18 -3.55 -7.79
C PRO A 525 29.55 -2.87 -6.58
N GLU A 526 28.90 -1.72 -6.79
CA GLU A 526 28.18 -0.95 -5.78
C GLU A 526 27.03 -1.76 -5.18
N LEU A 527 26.26 -2.45 -6.01
CA LEU A 527 25.14 -3.29 -5.54
C LEU A 527 25.62 -4.53 -4.78
N SER A 528 26.76 -5.11 -5.20
CA SER A 528 27.31 -6.28 -4.50
C SER A 528 27.84 -5.96 -3.09
N ARG A 529 28.07 -4.68 -2.78
CA ARG A 529 28.47 -4.20 -1.45
C ARG A 529 27.29 -3.97 -0.48
N LEU A 530 26.08 -3.93 -1.01
CA LEU A 530 24.88 -3.73 -0.20
C LEU A 530 24.54 -5.02 0.56
N ARG A 531 24.85 -5.05 1.86
CA ARG A 531 24.67 -6.26 2.71
C ARG A 531 23.20 -6.57 2.99
N GLU A 532 22.36 -5.56 2.98
CA GLU A 532 20.92 -5.66 3.33
C GLU A 532 20.03 -5.91 2.10
N VAL A 533 20.62 -6.07 0.90
CA VAL A 533 19.88 -6.34 -0.34
C VAL A 533 20.17 -7.76 -0.82
N VAL A 534 19.12 -8.57 -0.93
CA VAL A 534 19.22 -9.96 -1.38
C VAL A 534 18.60 -10.16 -2.75
N SER A 535 19.15 -11.12 -3.51
CA SER A 535 18.59 -11.54 -4.78
C SER A 535 17.83 -12.87 -4.60
N LEU A 536 16.57 -12.88 -4.99
CA LEU A 536 15.71 -14.06 -4.96
C LEU A 536 15.12 -14.30 -6.36
N HIS A 537 14.64 -15.51 -6.63
CA HIS A 537 13.91 -15.82 -7.84
C HIS A 537 12.78 -16.80 -7.59
N LEU A 538 11.76 -16.76 -8.43
CA LEU A 538 10.72 -17.78 -8.47
C LEU A 538 11.16 -18.92 -9.38
N SER A 539 11.22 -20.16 -8.84
CA SER A 539 11.76 -21.30 -9.56
C SER A 539 10.89 -21.71 -10.72
N VAL A 540 11.58 -22.01 -11.82
CA VAL A 540 11.04 -22.55 -13.05
C VAL A 540 12.01 -23.62 -13.52
N HIS A 541 11.56 -24.76 -13.98
CA HIS A 541 12.40 -25.78 -14.60
C HIS A 541 11.75 -26.29 -15.89
N TYR A 542 12.59 -26.81 -16.77
CA TYR A 542 12.12 -27.43 -18.01
C TYR A 542 11.97 -28.93 -17.77
N ASP A 543 10.75 -29.45 -17.98
CA ASP A 543 10.46 -30.88 -17.92
C ASP A 543 10.73 -31.49 -19.32
N GLU A 544 11.87 -32.14 -19.45
CA GLU A 544 12.27 -32.79 -20.70
C GLU A 544 11.31 -33.91 -21.15
N THR A 545 10.60 -34.54 -20.21
CA THR A 545 9.68 -35.64 -20.51
C THR A 545 8.34 -35.14 -21.06
N ALA A 546 7.90 -34.01 -20.55
CA ALA A 546 6.66 -33.37 -20.97
C ALA A 546 6.89 -32.26 -22.02
N ASP A 547 8.16 -31.98 -22.39
CA ASP A 547 8.57 -30.95 -23.34
C ASP A 547 7.93 -29.57 -23.03
N ARG A 548 7.98 -29.19 -21.74
CA ARG A 548 7.34 -27.94 -21.28
C ARG A 548 8.05 -27.31 -20.10
N LEU A 549 7.88 -25.98 -19.98
CA LEU A 549 8.29 -25.25 -18.79
C LEU A 549 7.29 -25.50 -17.64
N VAL A 550 7.79 -25.87 -16.50
CA VAL A 550 7.05 -26.02 -15.26
C VAL A 550 7.41 -24.89 -14.32
N TYR A 551 6.38 -24.15 -13.93
CA TYR A 551 6.49 -23.02 -13.00
C TYR A 551 6.22 -23.52 -11.59
N ASP A 552 7.28 -23.87 -10.85
CA ASP A 552 7.15 -24.26 -9.43
C ASP A 552 6.65 -23.10 -8.58
N ARG A 553 7.00 -21.86 -8.98
CA ARG A 553 6.64 -20.61 -8.29
C ARG A 553 7.09 -20.57 -6.84
N ILE A 554 8.11 -21.32 -6.48
CA ILE A 554 8.71 -21.34 -5.15
C ILE A 554 9.84 -20.34 -5.12
N LEU A 555 9.87 -19.51 -4.09
CA LEU A 555 10.90 -18.51 -3.85
C LEU A 555 12.21 -19.20 -3.50
N LYS A 556 13.28 -18.92 -4.24
CA LYS A 556 14.64 -19.47 -4.03
C LYS A 556 15.69 -18.36 -4.04
N PRO A 557 16.83 -18.56 -3.35
CA PRO A 557 17.91 -17.58 -3.35
C PRO A 557 18.62 -17.50 -4.70
N GLY A 558 19.22 -16.34 -4.96
CA GLY A 558 19.92 -16.04 -6.19
C GLY A 558 19.01 -15.55 -7.31
N ARG A 559 19.59 -15.43 -8.51
CA ARG A 559 18.92 -14.81 -9.68
C ARG A 559 18.13 -15.80 -10.55
N GLY A 560 18.32 -17.08 -10.33
CA GLY A 560 17.80 -18.11 -11.22
C GLY A 560 18.47 -18.09 -12.60
N SER A 561 17.96 -18.90 -13.52
CA SER A 561 18.43 -18.93 -14.90
C SER A 561 17.83 -17.79 -15.72
N SER A 562 18.64 -17.20 -16.61
CA SER A 562 18.22 -16.11 -17.51
C SER A 562 17.70 -16.61 -18.87
N VAL A 563 17.72 -17.92 -19.12
CA VAL A 563 17.60 -18.48 -20.47
C VAL A 563 16.37 -19.35 -20.64
N TYR A 564 15.18 -18.73 -20.65
CA TYR A 564 13.93 -19.49 -20.87
C TYR A 564 13.00 -18.85 -21.92
N GLY A 565 13.41 -17.79 -22.60
CA GLY A 565 12.55 -17.11 -23.56
C GLY A 565 12.19 -17.96 -24.78
N LEU A 566 13.15 -18.69 -25.33
CA LEU A 566 12.93 -19.59 -26.46
C LEU A 566 12.27 -20.90 -26.04
N GLU A 567 12.62 -21.42 -24.86
CA GLU A 567 11.98 -22.58 -24.26
C GLU A 567 10.49 -22.29 -23.93
N PHE A 568 10.18 -21.05 -23.54
CA PHE A 568 8.79 -20.61 -23.39
C PHE A 568 8.06 -20.57 -24.73
N ALA A 569 8.69 -20.01 -25.79
CA ALA A 569 8.11 -20.00 -27.14
C ALA A 569 7.91 -21.43 -27.69
N GLU A 570 8.82 -22.36 -27.35
CA GLU A 570 8.71 -23.79 -27.68
C GLU A 570 7.51 -24.43 -26.96
N SER A 571 7.32 -24.13 -25.68
CA SER A 571 6.17 -24.64 -24.90
C SER A 571 4.83 -24.10 -25.41
N LEU A 572 4.80 -22.99 -26.16
CA LEU A 572 3.63 -22.47 -26.86
C LEU A 572 3.41 -23.11 -28.23
N HIS A 573 4.22 -24.11 -28.61
CA HIS A 573 4.16 -24.80 -29.89
C HIS A 573 4.28 -23.85 -31.10
N MET A 574 5.17 -22.85 -30.99
CA MET A 574 5.47 -21.96 -32.11
C MET A 574 6.12 -22.75 -33.28
N ASP A 575 6.02 -22.19 -34.48
CA ASP A 575 6.56 -22.79 -35.69
C ASP A 575 8.02 -23.26 -35.52
N ARG A 576 8.27 -24.51 -35.85
CA ARG A 576 9.57 -25.17 -35.60
C ARG A 576 10.72 -24.49 -36.37
N ARG A 577 10.46 -24.00 -37.59
CA ARG A 577 11.45 -23.29 -38.40
C ARG A 577 11.79 -21.93 -37.77
N PHE A 578 10.81 -21.24 -37.17
CA PHE A 578 11.04 -20.03 -36.41
C PHE A 578 11.90 -20.31 -35.19
N LEU A 579 11.60 -21.34 -34.41
CA LEU A 579 12.34 -21.73 -33.20
C LEU A 579 13.79 -22.11 -33.52
N ASP A 580 14.03 -22.91 -34.57
CA ASP A 580 15.39 -23.31 -35.01
C ASP A 580 16.20 -22.08 -35.44
N ASN A 581 15.60 -21.14 -36.16
CA ASN A 581 16.26 -19.90 -36.53
C ASN A 581 16.57 -19.03 -35.31
N ALA A 582 15.65 -18.91 -34.38
CA ALA A 582 15.84 -18.11 -33.17
C ALA A 582 16.93 -18.71 -32.25
N LYS A 583 16.95 -20.05 -32.09
CA LYS A 583 18.00 -20.75 -31.34
C LYS A 583 19.40 -20.49 -31.99
N ARG A 584 19.52 -20.64 -33.30
CA ARG A 584 20.76 -20.37 -34.03
C ARG A 584 21.22 -18.92 -33.90
N LEU A 585 20.31 -17.96 -34.02
CA LEU A 585 20.59 -16.54 -33.83
C LEU A 585 21.04 -16.24 -32.39
N ARG A 586 20.37 -16.84 -31.39
CA ARG A 586 20.78 -16.71 -29.97
C ARG A 586 22.20 -17.21 -29.75
N GLU A 587 22.58 -18.35 -30.32
CA GLU A 587 23.94 -18.88 -30.20
C GLU A 587 24.98 -17.97 -30.86
N HIS A 588 24.60 -17.36 -31.99
CA HIS A 588 25.48 -16.43 -32.68
C HIS A 588 25.69 -15.13 -31.89
N LEU A 589 24.56 -14.55 -31.40
CA LEU A 589 24.59 -13.35 -30.56
C LEU A 589 25.32 -13.59 -29.24
N ALA A 590 25.17 -14.75 -28.60
CA ALA A 590 25.88 -15.07 -27.37
C ALA A 590 27.41 -15.07 -27.59
N LYS A 591 27.90 -15.60 -28.73
CA LYS A 591 29.33 -15.56 -29.08
C LYS A 591 29.79 -14.13 -29.33
N GLU A 592 29.01 -13.30 -30.01
CA GLU A 592 29.35 -11.89 -30.23
C GLU A 592 29.26 -11.06 -28.95
N TYR A 593 28.29 -11.34 -28.11
CA TYR A 593 28.09 -10.65 -26.80
C TYR A 593 29.25 -10.95 -25.86
N ASP A 594 29.71 -12.21 -25.78
CA ASP A 594 30.91 -12.58 -25.02
C ASP A 594 32.16 -11.84 -25.52
N VAL A 595 32.29 -11.63 -26.83
CA VAL A 595 33.39 -10.86 -27.42
C VAL A 595 33.26 -9.36 -27.13
N LEU A 596 32.06 -8.79 -27.23
CA LEU A 596 31.77 -7.38 -26.89
C LEU A 596 31.94 -7.13 -25.40
N GLU A 597 31.44 -8.03 -24.54
CA GLU A 597 31.57 -7.93 -23.09
C GLU A 597 33.05 -8.01 -22.66
N LEU A 598 33.84 -8.88 -23.29
CA LEU A 598 35.30 -8.91 -23.12
C LEU A 598 36.00 -7.63 -23.62
N ALA A 599 35.49 -7.02 -24.68
CA ALA A 599 36.04 -5.75 -25.20
C ALA A 599 35.67 -4.58 -24.25
N HIS A 600 34.43 -4.49 -23.79
CA HIS A 600 33.98 -3.51 -22.80
C HIS A 600 34.67 -3.70 -21.45
N GLN A 601 34.85 -4.93 -20.97
CA GLN A 601 35.64 -5.22 -19.77
C GLN A 601 37.10 -4.76 -19.92
N LYS A 602 37.70 -4.94 -21.07
CA LYS A 602 39.05 -4.44 -21.33
C LYS A 602 39.13 -2.91 -21.32
N GLU A 603 38.13 -2.24 -21.86
CA GLU A 603 38.06 -0.77 -21.86
C GLU A 603 37.73 -0.22 -20.48
N TYR A 604 36.81 -0.86 -19.73
CA TYR A 604 36.50 -0.57 -18.34
C TYR A 604 37.70 -0.77 -17.41
N ILE A 605 38.41 -1.88 -17.55
CA ILE A 605 39.66 -2.15 -16.81
C ILE A 605 40.73 -1.12 -17.18
N LYS A 606 40.78 -0.65 -18.43
CA LYS A 606 41.71 0.40 -18.85
C LYS A 606 41.41 1.75 -18.20
N ARG A 607 40.12 2.13 -18.08
CA ARG A 607 39.66 3.32 -17.34
C ARG A 607 39.86 3.17 -15.84
N TYR A 608 39.61 1.98 -15.26
CA TYR A 608 39.82 1.71 -13.84
C TYR A 608 41.28 1.74 -13.40
N ARG A 609 42.24 1.55 -14.35
CA ARG A 609 43.66 1.69 -14.07
C ARG A 609 44.08 3.12 -13.70
N GLU A 610 43.28 4.10 -14.05
CA GLU A 610 43.62 5.51 -13.82
C GLU A 610 43.04 6.11 -12.54
N VAL A 611 42.07 5.49 -11.86
CA VAL A 611 41.24 6.19 -10.86
C VAL A 611 40.95 5.41 -9.58
N SER A 612 41.44 4.34 -9.10
CA SER A 612 41.11 3.94 -7.73
C SER A 612 41.95 2.85 -7.07
N ALA A 613 42.09 2.96 -5.73
CA ALA A 613 42.52 1.91 -4.84
C ALA A 613 41.56 0.69 -4.94
N CYS A 614 42.05 -0.49 -5.28
CA CYS A 614 41.33 -1.75 -5.29
C CYS A 614 41.83 -2.67 -4.16
N GLU A 615 40.99 -3.60 -3.74
CA GLU A 615 41.33 -4.58 -2.70
C GLU A 615 41.90 -5.87 -3.33
N CYS A 616 42.85 -6.45 -2.65
CA CYS A 616 43.43 -7.76 -3.01
C CYS A 616 42.38 -8.85 -2.84
N VAL A 617 42.11 -9.66 -3.87
CA VAL A 617 41.10 -10.74 -3.84
C VAL A 617 41.46 -11.93 -2.93
N ILE A 618 42.66 -11.94 -2.36
CA ILE A 618 43.11 -12.96 -1.39
C ILE A 618 42.99 -12.45 0.04
N CYS A 619 43.62 -11.30 0.35
CA CYS A 619 43.76 -10.83 1.73
C CYS A 619 42.95 -9.57 2.07
N GLY A 620 42.26 -8.95 1.08
CA GLY A 620 41.46 -7.73 1.30
C GLY A 620 42.28 -6.45 1.47
N ALA A 621 43.58 -6.47 1.37
CA ALA A 621 44.43 -5.29 1.55
C ALA A 621 44.22 -4.27 0.42
N LEU A 622 44.13 -2.99 0.74
CA LEU A 622 44.05 -1.88 -0.22
C LEU A 622 45.32 -1.78 -1.07
N ILE A 623 45.17 -1.81 -2.39
CA ILE A 623 46.27 -1.75 -3.34
C ILE A 623 46.25 -0.37 -4.00
N ARG A 624 47.32 0.40 -3.79
CA ARG A 624 47.57 1.60 -4.57
C ARG A 624 48.52 1.17 -5.76
N ASN A 625 48.07 1.27 -6.99
CA ASN A 625 48.76 0.81 -8.18
C ASN A 625 48.70 -0.72 -8.40
N ALA A 626 47.52 -1.26 -8.68
CA ALA A 626 47.35 -2.69 -8.93
C ALA A 626 48.07 -3.16 -10.21
N LYS A 627 48.99 -4.11 -10.07
CA LYS A 627 49.43 -4.95 -11.17
C LYS A 627 48.61 -6.24 -11.15
N THR A 628 48.10 -6.62 -12.30
CA THR A 628 47.20 -7.78 -12.47
C THR A 628 47.96 -8.99 -12.96
N VAL A 629 47.62 -10.18 -12.46
CA VAL A 629 48.21 -11.47 -12.89
C VAL A 629 47.16 -12.26 -13.64
N GLY A 630 47.49 -12.79 -14.83
CA GLY A 630 46.61 -13.70 -15.57
C GLY A 630 46.68 -15.12 -14.99
N THR A 631 45.54 -15.76 -14.77
CA THR A 631 45.48 -17.20 -14.51
C THR A 631 45.40 -17.94 -15.85
N GLY A 632 46.36 -18.81 -16.14
CA GLY A 632 46.50 -19.51 -17.42
C GLY A 632 45.33 -20.49 -17.66
N GLY A 633 44.42 -20.11 -18.48
CA GLY A 633 43.27 -20.81 -19.04
C GLY A 633 42.62 -19.93 -20.11
N ALA A 634 41.84 -20.46 -21.01
CA ALA A 634 41.33 -19.78 -22.20
C ALA A 634 40.57 -18.45 -22.00
N HIS A 635 40.44 -17.97 -20.77
CA HIS A 635 39.89 -16.67 -20.42
C HIS A 635 40.85 -15.92 -19.51
N HIS A 636 41.45 -14.85 -20.01
CA HIS A 636 42.37 -13.98 -19.26
C HIS A 636 41.58 -13.09 -18.27
N ASN A 637 41.16 -13.63 -17.14
CA ASN A 637 40.65 -12.82 -16.04
C ASN A 637 41.81 -12.16 -15.30
N LEU A 638 41.86 -10.83 -15.37
CA LEU A 638 42.84 -10.04 -14.62
C LEU A 638 42.35 -9.85 -13.19
N ILE A 639 43.10 -10.39 -12.23
CA ILE A 639 42.73 -10.41 -10.82
C ILE A 639 43.59 -9.40 -10.05
N PRO A 640 43.01 -8.49 -9.22
CA PRO A 640 43.81 -7.58 -8.42
C PRO A 640 44.44 -8.32 -7.24
N LEU A 641 45.77 -8.33 -7.17
CA LEU A 641 46.56 -8.97 -6.11
C LEU A 641 47.58 -7.97 -5.53
N CYS A 642 47.69 -7.97 -4.20
CA CYS A 642 48.79 -7.26 -3.54
C CYS A 642 50.15 -7.93 -3.86
N GLU A 643 51.24 -7.20 -3.66
CA GLU A 643 52.57 -7.67 -3.99
C GLU A 643 52.95 -8.95 -3.23
N LYS A 644 52.52 -9.07 -1.96
CA LYS A 644 52.70 -10.23 -1.10
C LYS A 644 52.02 -11.49 -1.63
N ASP A 645 50.74 -11.40 -2.02
CA ASP A 645 49.97 -12.56 -2.49
C ASP A 645 50.35 -12.94 -3.90
N ARG A 646 50.79 -11.98 -4.73
CA ARG A 646 51.37 -12.24 -6.03
C ARG A 646 52.69 -13.02 -5.95
N ALA A 647 53.55 -12.67 -4.98
CA ALA A 647 54.81 -13.40 -4.74
C ALA A 647 54.48 -14.84 -4.30
N ARG A 648 53.50 -15.06 -3.43
CA ARG A 648 53.07 -16.40 -3.00
C ARG A 648 52.55 -17.29 -4.14
N ILE A 649 51.87 -16.70 -5.12
CA ILE A 649 51.47 -17.43 -6.34
C ILE A 649 52.67 -17.74 -7.21
N ALA A 650 53.57 -16.77 -7.41
CA ALA A 650 54.80 -16.95 -8.22
C ALA A 650 55.75 -18.01 -7.63
N GLU A 651 55.81 -18.11 -6.31
CA GLU A 651 56.57 -19.12 -5.56
C GLU A 651 55.87 -20.50 -5.47
N GLY A 652 54.67 -20.65 -6.07
CA GLY A 652 53.93 -21.88 -6.04
C GLY A 652 53.25 -22.23 -4.70
N LYS A 653 53.33 -21.34 -3.71
CA LYS A 653 52.72 -21.52 -2.39
C LYS A 653 51.17 -21.45 -2.40
N ILE A 654 50.63 -20.81 -3.41
CA ILE A 654 49.18 -20.69 -3.65
C ILE A 654 48.91 -21.06 -5.11
N LYS A 655 48.00 -22.02 -5.31
CA LYS A 655 47.54 -22.41 -6.65
C LYS A 655 46.09 -21.95 -6.84
N PRO A 656 45.84 -20.97 -7.73
CA PRO A 656 44.48 -20.51 -8.01
C PRO A 656 43.60 -21.61 -8.60
N ARG A 657 42.37 -21.78 -8.12
CA ARG A 657 41.35 -22.68 -8.66
C ARG A 657 40.27 -21.92 -9.44
N GLY A 658 39.87 -20.74 -8.98
CA GLY A 658 38.83 -19.93 -9.62
C GLY A 658 38.52 -18.68 -8.83
N LEU A 659 37.60 -17.88 -9.32
CA LEU A 659 37.05 -16.74 -8.61
C LEU A 659 35.67 -17.12 -8.03
N ILE A 660 35.50 -16.91 -6.74
CA ILE A 660 34.21 -17.11 -6.04
C ILE A 660 33.71 -15.79 -5.49
N MET A 661 32.42 -15.62 -5.52
CA MET A 661 31.74 -14.50 -4.86
C MET A 661 31.53 -14.85 -3.40
N THR A 662 32.12 -14.08 -2.50
CA THR A 662 31.91 -14.20 -1.06
C THR A 662 31.11 -13.00 -0.52
N PRO A 663 30.60 -13.06 0.71
CA PRO A 663 29.92 -11.91 1.36
C PRO A 663 30.80 -10.65 1.43
N GLN A 664 32.13 -10.82 1.39
CA GLN A 664 33.11 -9.72 1.41
C GLN A 664 33.57 -9.30 0.01
N GLY A 665 32.87 -9.74 -1.06
CA GLY A 665 33.17 -9.45 -2.43
C GLY A 665 33.86 -10.62 -3.16
N LEU A 666 34.38 -10.32 -4.38
CA LEU A 666 35.05 -11.31 -5.21
C LEU A 666 36.33 -11.79 -4.52
N ARG A 667 36.48 -13.09 -4.30
CA ARG A 667 37.66 -13.71 -3.70
C ARG A 667 38.22 -14.79 -4.61
N LEU A 668 39.54 -15.03 -4.50
CA LEU A 668 40.21 -16.10 -5.20
C LEU A 668 40.10 -17.40 -4.41
N GLU A 669 39.50 -18.43 -5.00
CA GLU A 669 39.56 -19.79 -4.46
C GLU A 669 40.95 -20.38 -4.81
N TYR A 670 41.69 -20.88 -3.81
CA TYR A 670 43.03 -21.38 -4.00
C TYR A 670 43.37 -22.54 -3.06
N GLU A 671 44.31 -23.36 -3.50
CA GLU A 671 44.97 -24.37 -2.67
C GLU A 671 46.30 -23.81 -2.15
N THR A 672 46.55 -23.97 -0.86
CA THR A 672 47.88 -23.77 -0.26
C THR A 672 48.67 -25.05 -0.41
N GLN A 673 49.82 -24.97 -1.07
CA GLN A 673 50.82 -26.05 -1.04
C GLN A 673 51.73 -25.79 0.16
N LEU A 674 51.72 -26.74 1.13
CA LEU A 674 52.60 -26.76 2.30
C LEU A 674 54.04 -26.96 1.90
#